data_bb93aa0e2a3348f42b7f11e081ed2907
#
_entry.id   bb93aa0e2a3348f42b7f11e081ed2907
#
_cell.length_a   1.000
_cell.length_b   1.000
_cell.length_c   1.000
_cell.angle_alpha   90.00
_cell.angle_beta   90.00
_cell.angle_gamma   90.00
#
_symmetry.space_group_name_H-M   'P 1'
#
loop_
_entity.id
_entity.type
_entity.pdbx_description
1 polymer ?
#
loop_
_entity_poly.entity_id
_entity_poly.type
_entity_poly.pdbx_seq_one_letter_code
_entity_poly.pdbx_strand_id
1 'polypeptide(L)'
;MNDILHENAQRNAQLFATFNPVTGEGSILERVLVTITDFPIKKQWLPKEMMKEPFVKQLAECGSIRKFYDTLNEDAVFSNNEADYIIQTFTRIRCKYDFAFWAVMYVLISNKLGGDDIHFSLNYPQRILITRFEQMRLANQPIRLILLKARQWGGSTATQIYMAWLQLVQEEGLNSLIVGHVKDASYEVRDMFDKMINEYPLAMLHNVGEEFDPNEPKQSAVGNSGNIKRIPQRNCKIKIGSYEKPESARGGSYSLVHCTEVGLWSPTDNRSPEKVVRSACSGITLKPLTMIVYESTANGTGNFFEREYNAAKESDEHLRRGEESTSQFRSLFIAWYQIELYRKEFKTEKAKRDFAQSLEAQKKQVYSPTNRAEPGKYLWYLWQCGATLEAIAWYIDERKKYTDHGDMASEYPTDDNEAFVYSGCKVFDKLLVDQFRPACRPPRYVGDVYADGDEGKEALQHVRFAPDKTGLLCVWDKPEVDPLEKIKNRYLVVVDIGGRSAKADWSVICVIDRLYLMSGERPEVVAQWYGHIDMDLLAWKAAQIAKWYDDALLVIESNTLETKDKDRMVDGDQSQFILYKIKEVYDNLYAREQSEDEIREGAPRKYGFHTNVATKPMVISNLVKVVREHLYVERDTRCLDEYLTYEQKPNGAYGAIAGKHDDLLMTRAIGLHIAYNFKVMPLPIVVERKVSMKPKHKVNKITEAVI
;
A
#
# COMPACT_ATOMS: atom_id res chain seq x y z
N MET A 1 -28.50 24.86 -2.81
CA MET A 1 -29.49 23.88 -3.34
C MET A 1 -29.55 23.86 -4.88
N ASN A 2 -29.87 24.95 -5.56
CA ASN A 2 -29.90 24.97 -7.03
C ASN A 2 -28.54 24.62 -7.64
N ASP A 3 -27.46 25.09 -7.04
CA ASP A 3 -26.09 24.78 -7.50
C ASP A 3 -25.78 23.29 -7.36
N ILE A 4 -26.21 22.63 -6.27
CA ILE A 4 -26.01 21.18 -6.07
C ILE A 4 -26.79 20.39 -7.13
N LEU A 5 -28.04 20.77 -7.41
CA LEU A 5 -28.84 20.08 -8.45
C LEU A 5 -28.26 20.29 -9.84
N HIS A 6 -27.78 21.50 -10.15
CA HIS A 6 -27.14 21.79 -11.41
C HIS A 6 -25.83 21.00 -11.58
N GLU A 7 -24.97 21.02 -10.57
CA GLU A 7 -23.73 20.26 -10.56
C GLU A 7 -23.99 18.76 -10.65
N ASN A 8 -25.02 18.24 -9.93
CA ASN A 8 -25.42 16.84 -10.04
C ASN A 8 -25.83 16.45 -11.47
N ALA A 9 -26.57 17.34 -12.15
CA ALA A 9 -26.95 17.10 -13.56
C ALA A 9 -25.71 17.05 -14.46
N GLN A 10 -24.72 17.91 -14.24
CA GLN A 10 -23.45 17.89 -14.99
C GLN A 10 -22.66 16.60 -14.74
N ARG A 11 -22.56 16.17 -13.47
CA ARG A 11 -21.87 14.92 -13.10
C ARG A 11 -22.55 13.69 -13.70
N ASN A 12 -23.88 13.63 -13.66
CA ASN A 12 -24.66 12.57 -14.29
C ASN A 12 -24.47 12.58 -15.82
N ALA A 13 -24.48 13.76 -16.45
CA ALA A 13 -24.23 13.89 -17.89
C ALA A 13 -22.82 13.40 -18.27
N GLN A 14 -21.81 13.64 -17.44
CA GLN A 14 -20.45 13.16 -17.65
C GLN A 14 -20.34 11.63 -17.51
N LEU A 15 -20.90 11.05 -16.43
CA LEU A 15 -20.89 9.60 -16.16
C LEU A 15 -21.66 8.81 -17.22
N PHE A 16 -22.82 9.34 -17.62
CA PHE A 16 -23.73 8.68 -18.55
C PHE A 16 -23.71 9.33 -19.95
N ALA A 17 -22.68 10.12 -20.25
CA ALA A 17 -22.47 10.64 -21.61
C ALA A 17 -22.55 9.48 -22.60
N THR A 18 -23.47 9.59 -23.54
CA THR A 18 -23.64 8.59 -24.57
C THR A 18 -22.37 8.52 -25.41
N PHE A 19 -21.73 7.38 -25.38
CA PHE A 19 -20.62 7.05 -26.25
C PHE A 19 -21.06 5.96 -27.24
N ASN A 20 -21.05 6.27 -28.49
CA ASN A 20 -21.30 5.29 -29.54
C ASN A 20 -19.96 4.84 -30.14
N PRO A 21 -19.43 3.65 -29.81
CA PRO A 21 -18.16 3.20 -30.33
C PRO A 21 -18.18 2.95 -31.86
N VAL A 22 -19.36 2.70 -32.46
CA VAL A 22 -19.52 2.48 -33.91
C VAL A 22 -19.40 3.78 -34.68
N THR A 23 -20.09 4.84 -34.26
CA THR A 23 -19.98 6.15 -34.90
C THR A 23 -18.82 6.99 -34.37
N GLY A 24 -18.31 6.68 -33.19
CA GLY A 24 -17.28 7.44 -32.49
C GLY A 24 -17.79 8.68 -31.76
N GLU A 25 -19.10 8.94 -31.76
CA GLU A 25 -19.74 10.08 -31.12
C GLU A 25 -19.64 9.98 -29.56
N GLY A 26 -19.35 11.09 -28.91
CA GLY A 26 -19.26 11.13 -27.43
C GLY A 26 -17.93 10.59 -26.88
N SER A 27 -16.90 10.43 -27.71
CA SER A 27 -15.56 10.00 -27.27
C SER A 27 -14.89 11.05 -26.36
N ILE A 28 -14.14 10.59 -25.35
CA ILE A 28 -13.26 11.43 -24.51
C ILE A 28 -12.03 11.90 -25.33
N LEU A 29 -11.56 11.07 -26.28
CA LEU A 29 -10.43 11.40 -27.15
C LEU A 29 -10.86 12.33 -28.27
N GLU A 30 -9.95 13.18 -28.73
CA GLU A 30 -10.20 14.14 -29.82
C GLU A 30 -10.49 13.42 -31.13
N ARG A 31 -11.61 13.79 -31.78
CA ARG A 31 -12.08 13.18 -33.01
C ARG A 31 -12.52 14.25 -34.03
N VAL A 32 -12.51 13.87 -35.29
CA VAL A 32 -12.94 14.69 -36.46
C VAL A 32 -14.20 14.08 -37.05
N LEU A 33 -15.22 14.91 -37.29
CA LEU A 33 -16.42 14.46 -37.99
C LEU A 33 -16.13 14.32 -39.48
N VAL A 34 -16.33 13.12 -40.02
CA VAL A 34 -16.21 12.80 -41.44
C VAL A 34 -17.56 12.32 -41.98
N THR A 35 -17.92 12.75 -43.15
CA THR A 35 -19.14 12.33 -43.84
C THR A 35 -18.78 11.72 -45.20
N ILE A 36 -19.13 10.44 -45.40
CA ILE A 36 -18.97 9.71 -46.65
C ILE A 36 -20.36 9.19 -47.05
N THR A 37 -20.94 9.76 -48.13
CA THR A 37 -22.37 9.62 -48.43
C THR A 37 -22.83 8.23 -48.79
N ASP A 38 -21.96 7.44 -49.42
CA ASP A 38 -22.18 6.06 -49.89
C ASP A 38 -21.49 5.01 -49.00
N PHE A 39 -21.03 5.41 -47.79
CA PHE A 39 -20.48 4.49 -46.81
C PHE A 39 -21.58 3.89 -45.94
N PRO A 40 -21.44 2.65 -45.42
CA PRO A 40 -22.44 2.03 -44.53
C PRO A 40 -22.76 2.90 -43.29
N ILE A 41 -21.75 3.55 -42.72
CA ILE A 41 -21.89 4.54 -41.63
C ILE A 41 -21.56 5.90 -42.22
N LYS A 42 -22.57 6.66 -42.65
CA LYS A 42 -22.38 7.90 -43.40
C LYS A 42 -21.68 9.00 -42.61
N LYS A 43 -21.97 9.16 -41.34
CA LYS A 43 -21.37 10.14 -40.44
C LYS A 43 -20.58 9.43 -39.32
N GLN A 44 -19.29 9.74 -39.22
CA GLN A 44 -18.39 9.11 -38.30
C GLN A 44 -17.48 10.15 -37.62
N TRP A 45 -17.28 10.02 -36.32
CA TRP A 45 -16.29 10.76 -35.56
C TRP A 45 -15.01 9.92 -35.50
N LEU A 46 -14.03 10.23 -36.32
CA LEU A 46 -12.79 9.45 -36.46
C LEU A 46 -11.69 10.02 -35.55
N PRO A 47 -10.81 9.17 -35.00
CA PRO A 47 -9.63 9.64 -34.26
C PRO A 47 -8.82 10.62 -35.14
N LYS A 48 -8.38 11.74 -34.54
CA LYS A 48 -7.61 12.78 -35.24
C LYS A 48 -6.35 12.22 -35.90
N GLU A 49 -5.68 11.28 -35.24
CA GLU A 49 -4.48 10.65 -35.79
C GLU A 49 -4.73 9.82 -37.04
N MET A 50 -5.92 9.22 -37.19
CA MET A 50 -6.32 8.48 -38.36
C MET A 50 -6.39 9.38 -39.61
N MET A 51 -6.67 10.68 -39.44
CA MET A 51 -6.72 11.64 -40.55
C MET A 51 -5.34 11.96 -41.17
N LYS A 52 -4.25 11.47 -40.53
CA LYS A 52 -2.89 11.55 -41.11
C LYS A 52 -2.63 10.48 -42.17
N GLU A 53 -3.45 9.42 -42.21
CA GLU A 53 -3.35 8.39 -43.26
C GLU A 53 -3.82 8.95 -44.62
N PRO A 54 -2.97 8.91 -45.67
CA PRO A 54 -3.29 9.51 -46.98
C PRO A 54 -4.60 8.99 -47.57
N PHE A 55 -4.81 7.66 -47.45
CA PHE A 55 -6.03 7.02 -47.92
C PHE A 55 -7.30 7.57 -47.26
N VAL A 56 -7.28 7.69 -45.93
CA VAL A 56 -8.43 8.19 -45.12
C VAL A 56 -8.68 9.67 -45.41
N LYS A 57 -7.62 10.46 -45.49
CA LYS A 57 -7.69 11.89 -45.78
C LYS A 57 -8.33 12.14 -47.15
N GLN A 58 -7.83 11.49 -48.18
CA GLN A 58 -8.34 11.64 -49.55
C GLN A 58 -9.79 11.15 -49.66
N LEU A 59 -10.14 10.00 -49.06
CA LEU A 59 -11.52 9.49 -49.07
C LEU A 59 -12.48 10.45 -48.35
N ALA A 60 -12.05 11.03 -47.21
CA ALA A 60 -12.84 12.04 -46.49
C ALA A 60 -13.03 13.34 -47.27
N GLU A 61 -12.00 13.81 -47.96
CA GLU A 61 -12.07 14.99 -48.86
C GLU A 61 -13.01 14.75 -50.06
N CYS A 62 -13.01 13.54 -50.62
CA CYS A 62 -13.94 13.16 -51.69
C CYS A 62 -15.39 13.05 -51.21
N GLY A 63 -15.61 12.68 -49.93
CA GLY A 63 -16.93 12.52 -49.31
C GLY A 63 -17.80 11.42 -49.91
N SER A 64 -17.26 10.55 -50.78
CA SER A 64 -17.93 9.45 -51.47
C SER A 64 -16.90 8.42 -51.92
N ILE A 65 -17.20 7.12 -51.74
CA ILE A 65 -16.38 6.00 -52.21
C ILE A 65 -16.25 6.08 -53.77
N ARG A 66 -17.35 6.33 -54.45
CA ARG A 66 -17.37 6.43 -55.91
C ARG A 66 -16.43 7.54 -56.39
N LYS A 67 -16.55 8.74 -55.84
CA LYS A 67 -15.67 9.86 -56.22
C LYS A 67 -14.21 9.57 -55.92
N PHE A 68 -13.92 8.93 -54.78
CA PHE A 68 -12.57 8.52 -54.43
C PHE A 68 -11.98 7.54 -55.45
N TYR A 69 -12.75 6.52 -55.85
CA TYR A 69 -12.34 5.55 -56.87
C TYR A 69 -12.03 6.22 -58.19
N ASP A 70 -12.91 7.11 -58.63
CA ASP A 70 -12.76 7.87 -59.89
C ASP A 70 -11.49 8.75 -59.91
N THR A 71 -10.97 9.19 -58.72
CA THR A 71 -9.68 9.92 -58.66
C THR A 71 -8.46 9.02 -58.82
N LEU A 72 -8.60 7.72 -58.60
CA LEU A 72 -7.50 6.75 -58.73
C LEU A 72 -7.48 6.04 -60.09
N ASN A 73 -8.63 5.94 -60.77
CA ASN A 73 -8.83 5.12 -61.93
C ASN A 73 -9.80 5.82 -62.92
N GLU A 74 -9.28 6.70 -63.78
CA GLU A 74 -10.10 7.55 -64.69
C GLU A 74 -10.97 6.75 -65.71
N ASP A 75 -10.52 5.55 -66.11
CA ASP A 75 -11.19 4.74 -67.16
C ASP A 75 -11.75 3.39 -66.67
N ALA A 76 -11.72 3.11 -65.37
CA ALA A 76 -12.13 1.82 -64.82
C ALA A 76 -13.59 1.79 -64.34
N VAL A 77 -14.25 0.64 -64.56
CA VAL A 77 -15.65 0.44 -64.15
C VAL A 77 -15.70 0.19 -62.64
N PHE A 78 -16.35 1.09 -61.95
CA PHE A 78 -16.58 0.91 -60.49
C PHE A 78 -17.60 -0.21 -60.27
N SER A 79 -17.18 -1.20 -59.51
CA SER A 79 -18.01 -2.37 -59.13
C SER A 79 -18.22 -2.44 -57.62
N ASN A 80 -19.12 -3.34 -57.17
CA ASN A 80 -19.31 -3.60 -55.78
C ASN A 80 -18.05 -4.17 -55.09
N ASN A 81 -17.23 -4.92 -55.84
CA ASN A 81 -15.98 -5.48 -55.31
C ASN A 81 -14.97 -4.38 -54.97
N GLU A 82 -14.85 -3.33 -55.78
CA GLU A 82 -14.01 -2.17 -55.49
C GLU A 82 -14.53 -1.39 -54.26
N ALA A 83 -15.87 -1.22 -54.19
CA ALA A 83 -16.48 -0.58 -53.04
C ALA A 83 -16.18 -1.35 -51.74
N ASP A 84 -16.38 -2.67 -51.78
CA ASP A 84 -16.11 -3.54 -50.62
C ASP A 84 -14.62 -3.51 -50.23
N TYR A 85 -13.70 -3.48 -51.20
CA TYR A 85 -12.27 -3.38 -50.94
C TYR A 85 -11.92 -2.04 -50.25
N ILE A 86 -12.49 -0.93 -50.68
CA ILE A 86 -12.29 0.40 -50.06
C ILE A 86 -12.86 0.40 -48.62
N ILE A 87 -14.06 -0.15 -48.42
CA ILE A 87 -14.69 -0.24 -47.13
C ILE A 87 -13.86 -1.11 -46.15
N GLN A 88 -13.38 -2.27 -46.61
CA GLN A 88 -12.55 -3.15 -45.83
C GLN A 88 -11.22 -2.50 -45.46
N THR A 89 -10.56 -1.86 -46.39
CA THR A 89 -9.30 -1.12 -46.19
C THR A 89 -9.49 -0.01 -45.14
N PHE A 90 -10.54 0.81 -45.32
CA PHE A 90 -10.89 1.85 -44.36
C PHE A 90 -11.16 1.28 -42.95
N THR A 91 -11.94 0.19 -42.88
CA THR A 91 -12.29 -0.45 -41.61
C THR A 91 -11.05 -0.98 -40.88
N ARG A 92 -10.09 -1.57 -41.62
CA ARG A 92 -8.84 -2.03 -41.03
C ARG A 92 -7.97 -0.89 -40.52
N ILE A 93 -7.87 0.19 -41.26
CA ILE A 93 -7.17 1.40 -40.81
C ILE A 93 -7.87 1.93 -39.55
N ARG A 94 -9.20 2.01 -39.56
CA ARG A 94 -9.94 2.44 -38.38
C ARG A 94 -9.69 1.53 -37.17
N CYS A 95 -9.68 0.24 -37.32
CA CYS A 95 -9.33 -0.71 -36.23
C CYS A 95 -7.94 -0.44 -35.63
N LYS A 96 -6.98 0.01 -36.46
CA LYS A 96 -5.63 0.36 -36.00
C LYS A 96 -5.60 1.64 -35.14
N TYR A 97 -6.48 2.60 -35.41
CA TYR A 97 -6.50 3.88 -34.69
C TYR A 97 -7.60 4.00 -33.66
N ASP A 98 -8.59 3.11 -33.65
CA ASP A 98 -9.80 3.19 -32.79
C ASP A 98 -10.04 1.88 -32.05
N PHE A 99 -9.43 1.75 -30.87
CA PHE A 99 -9.61 0.58 -30.01
C PHE A 99 -11.09 0.29 -29.72
N ALA A 100 -11.87 1.33 -29.37
CA ALA A 100 -13.28 1.15 -29.00
C ALA A 100 -14.14 0.63 -30.16
N PHE A 101 -13.85 1.11 -31.38
CA PHE A 101 -14.48 0.59 -32.60
C PHE A 101 -14.11 -0.87 -32.86
N TRP A 102 -12.81 -1.19 -32.83
CA TRP A 102 -12.35 -2.57 -32.98
C TRP A 102 -12.98 -3.51 -31.96
N ALA A 103 -13.01 -3.10 -30.70
CA ALA A 103 -13.53 -3.93 -29.63
C ALA A 103 -15.03 -4.25 -29.80
N VAL A 104 -15.85 -3.24 -30.07
CA VAL A 104 -17.30 -3.47 -30.29
C VAL A 104 -17.62 -4.24 -31.55
N MET A 105 -16.76 -4.16 -32.56
CA MET A 105 -17.02 -4.88 -33.86
C MET A 105 -16.58 -6.34 -33.79
N TYR A 106 -15.50 -6.67 -33.05
CA TYR A 106 -14.83 -7.94 -33.21
C TYR A 106 -14.57 -8.71 -31.90
N VAL A 107 -14.88 -8.14 -30.73
CA VAL A 107 -14.64 -8.80 -29.43
C VAL A 107 -15.96 -9.19 -28.80
N LEU A 108 -16.15 -10.49 -28.62
CA LEU A 108 -17.27 -11.08 -27.88
C LEU A 108 -16.83 -11.48 -26.48
N ILE A 109 -17.66 -11.17 -25.48
CA ILE A 109 -17.46 -11.53 -24.08
C ILE A 109 -18.71 -12.22 -23.55
N SER A 110 -18.53 -13.05 -22.53
CA SER A 110 -19.65 -13.70 -21.85
C SER A 110 -20.53 -12.69 -21.14
N ASN A 111 -21.85 -12.81 -21.34
CA ASN A 111 -22.83 -11.99 -20.66
C ASN A 111 -22.98 -12.44 -19.21
N LYS A 112 -22.62 -11.58 -18.25
CA LYS A 112 -22.72 -11.85 -16.80
C LYS A 112 -24.16 -12.08 -16.33
N LEU A 113 -25.15 -11.62 -17.07
CA LEU A 113 -26.57 -11.79 -16.78
C LEU A 113 -27.12 -13.12 -17.34
N GLY A 114 -26.27 -13.91 -18.01
CA GLY A 114 -26.67 -15.11 -18.73
C GLY A 114 -27.21 -14.79 -20.14
N GLY A 115 -27.44 -15.83 -20.94
CA GLY A 115 -27.85 -15.72 -22.34
C GLY A 115 -26.66 -15.67 -23.30
N ASP A 116 -26.88 -15.11 -24.49
CA ASP A 116 -25.87 -15.06 -25.55
C ASP A 116 -24.73 -14.12 -25.22
N ASP A 117 -23.60 -14.36 -25.85
CA ASP A 117 -22.42 -13.48 -25.75
C ASP A 117 -22.73 -12.08 -26.31
N ILE A 118 -22.07 -11.10 -25.71
CA ILE A 118 -22.26 -9.69 -26.08
C ILE A 118 -20.99 -9.08 -26.65
N HIS A 119 -21.14 -8.14 -27.58
CA HIS A 119 -20.04 -7.32 -28.05
C HIS A 119 -19.47 -6.45 -26.93
N PHE A 120 -18.14 -6.37 -26.85
CA PHE A 120 -17.48 -5.60 -25.81
C PHE A 120 -17.62 -4.10 -26.05
N SER A 121 -18.42 -3.44 -25.23
CA SER A 121 -18.58 -1.99 -25.22
C SER A 121 -18.07 -1.41 -23.90
N LEU A 122 -17.31 -0.32 -23.99
CA LEU A 122 -16.67 0.32 -22.84
C LEU A 122 -17.68 1.06 -21.96
N ASN A 123 -17.74 0.70 -20.68
CA ASN A 123 -18.39 1.50 -19.66
C ASN A 123 -17.53 2.73 -19.28
N TYR A 124 -18.06 3.63 -18.45
CA TYR A 124 -17.38 4.90 -18.13
C TYR A 124 -15.98 4.70 -17.51
N PRO A 125 -15.77 3.90 -16.45
CA PRO A 125 -14.42 3.70 -15.89
C PRO A 125 -13.46 3.02 -16.88
N GLN A 126 -13.95 2.12 -17.75
CA GLN A 126 -13.13 1.54 -18.81
C GLN A 126 -12.71 2.60 -19.83
N ARG A 127 -13.59 3.54 -20.17
CA ARG A 127 -13.24 4.67 -21.06
C ARG A 127 -12.12 5.53 -20.47
N ILE A 128 -12.13 5.79 -19.14
CA ILE A 128 -11.06 6.50 -18.45
C ILE A 128 -9.74 5.72 -18.57
N LEU A 129 -9.77 4.42 -18.25
CA LEU A 129 -8.58 3.56 -18.33
C LEU A 129 -7.98 3.53 -19.75
N ILE A 130 -8.82 3.26 -20.75
CA ILE A 130 -8.38 3.18 -22.16
C ILE A 130 -7.87 4.55 -22.62
N THR A 131 -8.51 5.64 -22.23
CA THR A 131 -8.01 6.99 -22.52
C THR A 131 -6.60 7.20 -21.99
N ARG A 132 -6.32 6.68 -20.78
CA ARG A 132 -4.97 6.78 -20.19
C ARG A 132 -3.93 5.97 -20.98
N PHE A 133 -4.28 4.77 -21.44
CA PHE A 133 -3.42 3.97 -22.33
C PHE A 133 -3.17 4.68 -23.67
N GLU A 134 -4.23 5.19 -24.30
CA GLU A 134 -4.14 5.90 -25.57
C GLU A 134 -3.33 7.19 -25.49
N GLN A 135 -3.42 7.93 -24.39
CA GLN A 135 -2.58 9.12 -24.17
C GLN A 135 -1.08 8.77 -24.22
N MET A 136 -0.67 7.69 -23.57
CA MET A 136 0.73 7.23 -23.59
C MET A 136 1.10 6.69 -24.98
N ARG A 137 0.25 5.88 -25.62
CA ARG A 137 0.49 5.34 -26.96
C ARG A 137 0.63 6.44 -28.01
N LEU A 138 -0.30 7.41 -28.05
CA LEU A 138 -0.29 8.53 -28.99
C LEU A 138 0.88 9.49 -28.75
N ALA A 139 1.37 9.59 -27.51
CA ALA A 139 2.59 10.31 -27.19
C ALA A 139 3.87 9.52 -27.56
N ASN A 140 3.74 8.36 -28.20
CA ASN A 140 4.84 7.47 -28.56
C ASN A 140 5.69 7.02 -27.35
N GLN A 141 5.03 6.82 -26.21
CA GLN A 141 5.63 6.39 -24.94
C GLN A 141 5.26 4.94 -24.62
N PRO A 142 6.10 4.22 -23.86
CA PRO A 142 5.71 2.93 -23.32
C PRO A 142 4.56 3.08 -22.33
N ILE A 143 3.62 2.12 -22.34
CA ILE A 143 2.49 2.12 -21.40
C ILE A 143 2.95 1.54 -20.08
N ARG A 144 2.97 2.35 -19.03
CA ARG A 144 3.37 1.97 -17.67
C ARG A 144 2.35 2.54 -16.71
N LEU A 145 1.48 1.68 -16.16
CA LEU A 145 0.36 2.12 -15.32
C LEU A 145 0.23 1.27 -14.06
N ILE A 146 -0.02 1.94 -12.94
CA ILE A 146 -0.48 1.30 -11.70
C ILE A 146 -1.92 1.73 -11.47
N LEU A 147 -2.83 0.74 -11.54
CA LEU A 147 -4.27 0.93 -11.41
C LEU A 147 -4.75 0.48 -10.04
N LEU A 148 -5.07 1.44 -9.18
CA LEU A 148 -5.81 1.22 -7.95
C LEU A 148 -7.31 1.39 -8.23
N LYS A 149 -8.11 0.40 -7.87
CA LYS A 149 -9.51 0.37 -8.29
C LYS A 149 -10.47 -0.11 -7.19
N ALA A 150 -11.71 0.36 -7.23
CA ALA A 150 -12.83 -0.32 -6.61
C ALA A 150 -13.18 -1.61 -7.39
N ARG A 151 -13.97 -2.50 -6.80
CA ARG A 151 -14.29 -3.82 -7.38
C ARG A 151 -15.26 -3.78 -8.57
N GLN A 152 -15.23 -4.82 -9.40
CA GLN A 152 -16.30 -5.30 -10.30
C GLN A 152 -16.72 -4.42 -11.50
N TRP A 153 -15.88 -3.53 -12.01
CA TRP A 153 -16.20 -2.77 -13.23
C TRP A 153 -15.50 -3.26 -14.52
N GLY A 154 -14.78 -4.39 -14.44
CA GLY A 154 -14.16 -5.02 -15.61
C GLY A 154 -12.86 -4.35 -16.08
N GLY A 155 -12.07 -3.77 -15.17
CA GLY A 155 -10.78 -3.15 -15.49
C GLY A 155 -9.75 -4.15 -16.01
N SER A 156 -9.64 -5.33 -15.38
CA SER A 156 -8.75 -6.41 -15.82
C SER A 156 -9.11 -6.89 -17.23
N THR A 157 -10.40 -7.08 -17.50
CA THR A 157 -10.91 -7.47 -18.82
C THR A 157 -10.54 -6.43 -19.88
N ALA A 158 -10.78 -5.14 -19.62
CA ALA A 158 -10.44 -4.06 -20.55
C ALA A 158 -8.93 -3.98 -20.80
N THR A 159 -8.10 -4.15 -19.78
CA THR A 159 -6.63 -4.19 -19.90
C THR A 159 -6.17 -5.34 -20.82
N GLN A 160 -6.71 -6.53 -20.60
CA GLN A 160 -6.36 -7.71 -21.38
C GLN A 160 -6.82 -7.64 -22.82
N ILE A 161 -8.04 -7.13 -23.07
CA ILE A 161 -8.52 -6.89 -24.44
C ILE A 161 -7.66 -5.82 -25.14
N TYR A 162 -7.23 -4.79 -24.43
CA TYR A 162 -6.31 -3.80 -24.98
C TYR A 162 -4.93 -4.41 -25.34
N MET A 163 -4.38 -5.30 -24.50
CA MET A 163 -3.17 -6.05 -24.83
C MET A 163 -3.36 -6.92 -26.07
N ALA A 164 -4.51 -7.59 -26.20
CA ALA A 164 -4.84 -8.36 -27.39
C ALA A 164 -4.93 -7.48 -28.63
N TRP A 165 -5.51 -6.28 -28.52
CA TRP A 165 -5.53 -5.32 -29.63
C TRP A 165 -4.13 -4.92 -30.07
N LEU A 166 -3.19 -4.69 -29.16
CA LEU A 166 -1.79 -4.42 -29.49
C LEU A 166 -1.17 -5.59 -30.30
N GLN A 167 -1.46 -6.83 -29.89
CA GLN A 167 -0.92 -8.04 -30.54
C GLN A 167 -1.58 -8.33 -31.90
N LEU A 168 -2.90 -8.20 -31.97
CA LEU A 168 -3.68 -8.58 -33.17
C LEU A 168 -3.69 -7.51 -34.26
N VAL A 169 -3.56 -6.24 -33.87
CA VAL A 169 -3.81 -5.11 -34.77
C VAL A 169 -2.60 -4.20 -34.95
N GLN A 170 -1.86 -3.88 -33.86
CA GLN A 170 -0.81 -2.88 -33.92
C GLN A 170 0.50 -3.41 -34.50
N GLU A 171 1.09 -4.42 -33.91
CA GLU A 171 2.41 -4.91 -34.28
C GLU A 171 2.49 -6.44 -34.12
N GLU A 172 3.17 -7.09 -35.05
CA GLU A 172 3.45 -8.53 -34.99
C GLU A 172 4.60 -8.85 -34.03
N GLY A 173 4.61 -10.09 -33.50
CA GLY A 173 5.70 -10.56 -32.64
C GLY A 173 5.62 -10.07 -31.20
N LEU A 174 4.62 -9.28 -30.80
CA LEU A 174 4.43 -8.86 -29.42
C LEU A 174 3.97 -10.04 -28.56
N ASN A 175 4.81 -10.48 -27.64
CA ASN A 175 4.45 -11.54 -26.69
C ASN A 175 3.89 -10.92 -25.40
N SER A 176 2.83 -11.52 -24.85
CA SER A 176 2.22 -11.08 -23.60
C SER A 176 2.34 -12.11 -22.47
N LEU A 177 2.40 -11.59 -21.24
CA LEU A 177 2.33 -12.34 -20.01
C LEU A 177 1.26 -11.72 -19.11
N ILE A 178 0.35 -12.55 -18.60
CA ILE A 178 -0.62 -12.17 -17.57
C ILE A 178 -0.30 -12.98 -16.32
N VAL A 179 -0.13 -12.31 -15.19
CA VAL A 179 0.19 -12.94 -13.89
C VAL A 179 -0.97 -12.67 -12.93
N GLY A 180 -1.75 -13.72 -12.65
CA GLY A 180 -2.83 -13.67 -11.66
C GLY A 180 -2.33 -13.91 -10.23
N HIS A 181 -3.12 -13.52 -9.23
CA HIS A 181 -2.82 -13.79 -7.83
C HIS A 181 -2.80 -15.30 -7.55
N VAL A 182 -3.88 -15.99 -7.90
CA VAL A 182 -4.05 -17.44 -7.73
C VAL A 182 -4.23 -18.16 -9.07
N LYS A 183 -4.07 -19.47 -9.05
CA LYS A 183 -4.16 -20.30 -10.24
C LYS A 183 -5.56 -20.27 -10.88
N ASP A 184 -6.61 -20.24 -10.06
CA ASP A 184 -7.99 -20.25 -10.55
C ASP A 184 -8.36 -18.95 -11.27
N ALA A 185 -7.93 -17.79 -10.77
CA ALA A 185 -8.06 -16.53 -11.48
C ALA A 185 -7.33 -16.55 -12.84
N SER A 186 -6.22 -17.29 -12.92
CA SER A 186 -5.49 -17.48 -14.19
C SER A 186 -6.27 -18.31 -15.20
N TYR A 187 -7.09 -19.26 -14.75
CA TYR A 187 -7.96 -20.03 -15.64
C TYR A 187 -9.09 -19.20 -16.25
N GLU A 188 -9.74 -18.36 -15.48
CA GLU A 188 -10.77 -17.45 -15.99
C GLU A 188 -10.22 -16.52 -17.09
N VAL A 189 -9.01 -15.99 -16.87
CA VAL A 189 -8.32 -15.18 -17.87
C VAL A 189 -8.07 -15.98 -19.16
N ARG A 190 -7.58 -17.19 -19.03
CA ARG A 190 -7.32 -18.06 -20.17
C ARG A 190 -8.59 -18.34 -20.97
N ASP A 191 -9.68 -18.71 -20.28
CA ASP A 191 -10.94 -19.03 -20.93
C ASP A 191 -11.52 -17.82 -21.66
N MET A 192 -11.39 -16.62 -21.10
CA MET A 192 -11.76 -15.37 -21.78
C MET A 192 -10.94 -15.15 -23.06
N PHE A 193 -9.62 -15.34 -23.02
CA PHE A 193 -8.75 -15.21 -24.18
C PHE A 193 -9.06 -16.27 -25.25
N ASP A 194 -9.21 -17.53 -24.86
CA ASP A 194 -9.54 -18.61 -25.76
C ASP A 194 -10.84 -18.33 -26.51
N LYS A 195 -11.86 -17.87 -25.80
CA LYS A 195 -13.13 -17.46 -26.38
C LYS A 195 -12.96 -16.30 -27.37
N MET A 196 -12.31 -15.23 -26.93
CA MET A 196 -12.08 -14.05 -27.77
C MET A 196 -11.39 -14.40 -29.09
N ILE A 197 -10.34 -15.21 -29.06
CA ILE A 197 -9.60 -15.60 -30.27
C ILE A 197 -10.42 -16.54 -31.16
N ASN A 198 -11.13 -17.50 -30.57
CA ASN A 198 -11.97 -18.43 -31.34
C ASN A 198 -13.07 -17.71 -32.10
N GLU A 199 -13.68 -16.71 -31.51
CA GLU A 199 -14.73 -15.90 -32.14
C GLU A 199 -14.19 -14.81 -33.10
N TYR A 200 -12.87 -14.45 -32.96
CA TYR A 200 -12.27 -13.42 -33.78
C TYR A 200 -12.27 -13.82 -35.27
N PRO A 201 -12.66 -12.95 -36.21
CA PRO A 201 -12.71 -13.30 -37.65
C PRO A 201 -11.33 -13.64 -38.19
N LEU A 202 -11.15 -14.81 -38.77
CA LEU A 202 -9.87 -15.28 -39.33
C LEU A 202 -9.32 -14.29 -40.35
N ALA A 203 -10.21 -13.78 -41.21
CA ALA A 203 -9.84 -12.76 -42.20
C ALA A 203 -9.18 -11.51 -41.56
N MET A 204 -9.47 -11.19 -40.32
CA MET A 204 -8.85 -10.04 -39.64
C MET A 204 -7.44 -10.31 -39.14
N LEU A 205 -6.98 -11.57 -39.17
CA LEU A 205 -5.61 -11.95 -38.84
C LEU A 205 -4.66 -11.88 -40.03
N HIS A 206 -5.21 -11.72 -41.28
CA HIS A 206 -4.51 -11.61 -42.52
C HIS A 206 -4.62 -10.21 -43.14
N ASN A 207 -3.78 -9.87 -44.09
CA ASN A 207 -3.88 -8.61 -44.83
C ASN A 207 -5.06 -8.60 -45.79
N VAL A 208 -5.53 -7.39 -46.19
CA VAL A 208 -6.61 -7.27 -47.16
C VAL A 208 -6.15 -7.81 -48.51
N GLY A 209 -6.93 -8.73 -49.12
CA GLY A 209 -6.60 -9.38 -50.39
C GLY A 209 -5.59 -10.53 -50.28
N GLU A 210 -5.12 -10.89 -49.06
CA GLU A 210 -4.32 -12.07 -48.87
C GLU A 210 -5.16 -13.34 -48.93
N GLU A 211 -4.71 -14.34 -49.71
CA GLU A 211 -5.33 -15.67 -49.71
C GLU A 211 -4.89 -16.48 -48.50
N PHE A 212 -5.83 -17.08 -47.79
CA PHE A 212 -5.58 -17.93 -46.62
C PHE A 212 -6.49 -19.15 -46.59
N ASP A 213 -6.10 -20.20 -45.91
CA ASP A 213 -6.93 -21.38 -45.69
C ASP A 213 -8.04 -21.05 -44.67
N PRO A 214 -9.35 -21.11 -45.07
CA PRO A 214 -10.44 -20.84 -44.13
C PRO A 214 -10.49 -21.76 -42.90
N ASN A 215 -9.80 -22.91 -42.94
CA ASN A 215 -9.77 -23.92 -41.88
C ASN A 215 -8.48 -23.84 -41.05
N GLU A 216 -7.58 -22.93 -41.27
CA GLU A 216 -6.38 -22.81 -40.50
C GLU A 216 -6.66 -22.47 -39.02
N PRO A 217 -5.88 -22.97 -38.08
CA PRO A 217 -6.11 -22.71 -36.66
C PRO A 217 -5.74 -21.26 -36.30
N LYS A 218 -6.66 -20.54 -35.67
CA LYS A 218 -6.42 -19.16 -35.14
C LYS A 218 -5.46 -19.16 -33.98
N GLN A 219 -5.40 -20.23 -33.23
CA GLN A 219 -4.48 -20.41 -32.09
C GLN A 219 -4.04 -21.86 -31.93
N SER A 220 -2.87 -22.05 -31.32
CA SER A 220 -2.34 -23.36 -30.99
C SER A 220 -1.71 -23.35 -29.59
N ALA A 221 -1.84 -24.48 -28.87
CA ALA A 221 -1.13 -24.63 -27.58
C ALA A 221 0.38 -24.81 -27.84
N VAL A 222 1.21 -24.29 -26.94
CA VAL A 222 2.66 -24.49 -26.95
C VAL A 222 3.04 -25.39 -25.78
N GLY A 223 3.50 -26.60 -26.07
CA GLY A 223 3.81 -27.62 -25.07
C GLY A 223 2.55 -28.22 -24.42
N ASN A 224 2.75 -28.97 -23.33
CA ASN A 224 1.69 -29.74 -22.68
C ASN A 224 0.87 -28.94 -21.65
N SER A 225 1.21 -27.66 -21.38
CA SER A 225 0.66 -26.95 -20.23
C SER A 225 -0.66 -26.19 -20.51
N GLY A 226 -1.04 -26.00 -21.75
CA GLY A 226 -2.21 -25.20 -22.13
C GLY A 226 -2.16 -23.71 -21.70
N ASN A 227 -1.17 -23.31 -20.91
CA ASN A 227 -1.02 -21.93 -20.38
C ASN A 227 -0.28 -21.00 -21.35
N ILE A 228 0.22 -21.51 -22.46
CA ILE A 228 0.85 -20.75 -23.53
C ILE A 228 0.07 -21.02 -24.80
N LYS A 229 -0.46 -19.96 -25.37
CA LYS A 229 -1.13 -19.99 -26.66
C LYS A 229 -0.32 -19.18 -27.66
N ARG A 230 -0.23 -19.68 -28.89
CA ARG A 230 0.39 -19.00 -30.01
C ARG A 230 -0.68 -18.65 -31.03
N ILE A 231 -0.59 -17.44 -31.57
CA ILE A 231 -1.38 -16.98 -32.72
C ILE A 231 -0.42 -16.91 -33.90
N PRO A 232 -0.41 -17.96 -34.78
CA PRO A 232 0.60 -18.08 -35.84
C PRO A 232 0.63 -16.88 -36.81
N GLN A 233 -0.57 -16.41 -37.20
CA GLN A 233 -0.77 -15.32 -38.19
C GLN A 233 -0.17 -13.97 -37.69
N ARG A 234 -0.01 -13.81 -36.38
CA ARG A 234 0.56 -12.59 -35.78
C ARG A 234 1.93 -12.85 -35.14
N ASN A 235 2.50 -14.04 -35.33
CA ASN A 235 3.78 -14.47 -34.74
C ASN A 235 3.89 -14.10 -33.24
N CYS A 236 2.81 -14.11 -32.49
CA CYS A 236 2.77 -13.72 -31.09
C CYS A 236 2.35 -14.88 -30.17
N LYS A 237 2.68 -14.75 -28.89
CA LYS A 237 2.33 -15.71 -27.82
C LYS A 237 1.66 -14.98 -26.67
N ILE A 238 0.71 -15.67 -26.07
CA ILE A 238 0.06 -15.25 -24.84
C ILE A 238 0.39 -16.30 -23.77
N LYS A 239 1.03 -15.89 -22.70
CA LYS A 239 1.33 -16.77 -21.57
C LYS A 239 0.56 -16.29 -20.34
N ILE A 240 0.02 -17.27 -19.60
CA ILE A 240 -0.70 -17.02 -18.35
C ILE A 240 0.04 -17.70 -17.22
N GLY A 241 0.42 -16.92 -16.22
CA GLY A 241 1.13 -17.33 -15.01
C GLY A 241 0.36 -17.01 -13.75
N SER A 242 0.89 -17.43 -12.62
CA SER A 242 0.32 -17.15 -11.30
C SER A 242 1.43 -16.77 -10.32
N TYR A 243 1.12 -15.82 -9.42
CA TYR A 243 2.00 -15.46 -8.33
C TYR A 243 2.30 -16.64 -7.39
N GLU A 244 1.36 -17.55 -7.19
CA GLU A 244 1.59 -18.77 -6.40
C GLU A 244 2.70 -19.67 -6.99
N LYS A 245 2.93 -19.59 -8.31
CA LYS A 245 3.96 -20.34 -9.03
C LYS A 245 4.90 -19.37 -9.77
N PRO A 246 5.88 -18.73 -9.09
CA PRO A 246 6.76 -17.73 -9.69
C PRO A 246 7.49 -18.20 -10.94
N GLU A 247 7.80 -19.50 -11.02
CA GLU A 247 8.43 -20.11 -12.19
C GLU A 247 7.57 -20.00 -13.47
N SER A 248 6.23 -19.91 -13.32
CA SER A 248 5.33 -19.71 -14.45
C SER A 248 5.51 -18.33 -15.10
N ALA A 249 6.02 -17.33 -14.39
CA ALA A 249 6.30 -15.98 -14.89
C ALA A 249 7.71 -15.86 -15.53
N ARG A 250 8.58 -16.86 -15.34
CA ARG A 250 9.96 -16.86 -15.85
C ARG A 250 10.07 -17.39 -17.28
N GLY A 251 11.19 -17.11 -17.93
CA GLY A 251 11.64 -17.80 -19.15
C GLY A 251 10.94 -17.39 -20.43
N GLY A 252 10.60 -16.12 -20.59
CA GLY A 252 10.06 -15.59 -21.85
C GLY A 252 10.52 -14.18 -22.14
N SER A 253 10.59 -13.83 -23.44
CA SER A 253 10.74 -12.44 -23.90
C SER A 253 9.35 -11.87 -24.11
N TYR A 254 8.93 -10.96 -23.24
CA TYR A 254 7.61 -10.32 -23.28
C TYR A 254 7.75 -8.85 -23.64
N SER A 255 6.77 -8.33 -24.37
CA SER A 255 6.61 -6.90 -24.65
C SER A 255 5.47 -6.30 -23.83
N LEU A 256 4.51 -7.15 -23.42
CA LEU A 256 3.28 -6.77 -22.72
C LEU A 256 3.14 -7.62 -21.45
N VAL A 257 3.01 -6.97 -20.30
CA VAL A 257 2.81 -7.65 -19.00
C VAL A 257 1.66 -7.01 -18.24
N HIS A 258 0.74 -7.85 -17.76
CA HIS A 258 -0.32 -7.46 -16.86
C HIS A 258 -0.24 -8.29 -15.57
N CYS A 259 0.05 -7.64 -14.46
CA CYS A 259 0.02 -8.21 -13.12
C CYS A 259 -1.30 -7.81 -12.46
N THR A 260 -2.20 -8.77 -12.23
CA THR A 260 -3.52 -8.51 -11.68
C THR A 260 -3.60 -8.92 -10.21
N GLU A 261 -4.37 -8.16 -9.43
CA GLU A 261 -4.57 -8.30 -7.98
C GLU A 261 -3.24 -8.28 -7.19
N VAL A 262 -2.33 -7.37 -7.57
CA VAL A 262 -0.97 -7.28 -7.00
C VAL A 262 -0.99 -6.92 -5.51
N GLY A 263 -1.99 -6.21 -5.02
CA GLY A 263 -2.18 -5.92 -3.59
C GLY A 263 -2.36 -7.17 -2.74
N LEU A 264 -2.84 -8.28 -3.33
CA LEU A 264 -3.02 -9.57 -2.66
C LEU A 264 -1.74 -10.44 -2.69
N TRP A 265 -0.67 -10.01 -3.37
CA TRP A 265 0.58 -10.78 -3.48
C TRP A 265 1.38 -10.72 -2.18
N SER A 266 1.04 -11.59 -1.23
CA SER A 266 1.73 -11.65 0.07
C SER A 266 3.10 -12.29 -0.05
N PRO A 267 4.17 -11.68 0.48
CA PRO A 267 5.49 -12.29 0.50
C PRO A 267 5.52 -13.53 1.40
N THR A 268 6.41 -14.48 1.04
CA THR A 268 6.76 -15.64 1.86
C THR A 268 8.29 -15.80 1.80
N ASP A 269 8.88 -16.67 2.62
CA ASP A 269 10.34 -16.88 2.68
C ASP A 269 11.00 -17.10 1.31
N ASN A 270 10.31 -17.78 0.41
CA ASN A 270 10.81 -18.12 -0.93
C ASN A 270 10.25 -17.26 -2.05
N ARG A 271 9.31 -16.36 -1.79
CA ARG A 271 8.55 -15.62 -2.79
C ARG A 271 8.26 -14.20 -2.34
N SER A 272 8.59 -13.21 -3.16
CA SER A 272 8.17 -11.82 -2.96
C SER A 272 7.61 -11.21 -4.25
N PRO A 273 6.68 -10.24 -4.15
CA PRO A 273 6.17 -9.51 -5.30
C PRO A 273 7.27 -8.91 -6.16
N GLU A 274 8.28 -8.30 -5.53
CA GLU A 274 9.43 -7.68 -6.21
C GLU A 274 10.21 -8.68 -7.07
N LYS A 275 10.43 -9.89 -6.58
CA LYS A 275 11.14 -10.95 -7.33
C LYS A 275 10.34 -11.41 -8.55
N VAL A 276 9.01 -11.58 -8.39
CA VAL A 276 8.13 -12.01 -9.47
C VAL A 276 8.03 -10.93 -10.54
N VAL A 277 7.78 -9.68 -10.16
CA VAL A 277 7.72 -8.52 -11.06
C VAL A 277 9.06 -8.33 -11.79
N ARG A 278 10.18 -8.38 -11.07
CA ARG A 278 11.50 -8.28 -11.69
C ARG A 278 11.71 -9.39 -12.73
N SER A 279 11.33 -10.62 -12.40
CA SER A 279 11.45 -11.75 -13.34
C SER A 279 10.56 -11.61 -14.57
N ALA A 280 9.39 -11.05 -14.43
CA ALA A 280 8.42 -10.84 -15.52
C ALA A 280 8.75 -9.64 -16.41
N CYS A 281 9.29 -8.55 -15.84
CA CYS A 281 9.35 -7.24 -16.49
C CYS A 281 10.77 -6.77 -16.85
N SER A 282 11.84 -7.35 -16.27
CA SER A 282 13.23 -6.85 -16.44
C SER A 282 13.74 -6.84 -17.88
N GLY A 283 13.18 -7.68 -18.76
CA GLY A 283 13.53 -7.73 -20.18
C GLY A 283 12.75 -6.76 -21.07
N ILE A 284 11.77 -6.03 -20.53
CA ILE A 284 10.90 -5.16 -21.33
C ILE A 284 11.56 -3.80 -21.49
N THR A 285 11.89 -3.47 -22.71
CA THR A 285 12.51 -2.17 -23.06
C THR A 285 11.51 -1.02 -22.97
N LEU A 286 12.02 0.20 -22.75
CA LEU A 286 11.21 1.44 -22.78
C LEU A 286 10.96 1.88 -24.23
N LYS A 287 10.23 1.07 -24.99
CA LYS A 287 9.86 1.36 -26.39
C LYS A 287 8.35 1.58 -26.49
N PRO A 288 7.91 2.34 -27.50
CA PRO A 288 6.49 2.41 -27.86
C PRO A 288 5.89 1.02 -28.03
N LEU A 289 4.59 0.88 -27.81
CA LEU A 289 3.83 -0.38 -27.88
C LEU A 289 4.28 -1.46 -26.89
N THR A 290 5.19 -1.15 -25.94
CA THR A 290 5.44 -2.03 -24.78
C THR A 290 4.55 -1.61 -23.61
N MET A 291 4.07 -2.60 -22.84
CA MET A 291 3.08 -2.34 -21.79
C MET A 291 3.40 -3.10 -20.51
N ILE A 292 3.36 -2.41 -19.37
CA ILE A 292 3.34 -3.03 -18.04
C ILE A 292 2.22 -2.38 -17.23
N VAL A 293 1.29 -3.18 -16.75
CA VAL A 293 0.20 -2.73 -15.88
C VAL A 293 0.22 -3.54 -14.58
N TYR A 294 0.24 -2.86 -13.45
CA TYR A 294 -0.08 -3.44 -12.14
C TYR A 294 -1.49 -2.98 -11.77
N GLU A 295 -2.34 -3.92 -11.42
CA GLU A 295 -3.74 -3.66 -11.12
C GLU A 295 -4.13 -4.35 -9.82
N SER A 296 -4.83 -3.65 -8.94
CA SER A 296 -5.44 -4.25 -7.74
C SER A 296 -6.50 -3.38 -7.10
N THR A 297 -7.36 -4.01 -6.29
CA THR A 297 -7.91 -3.36 -5.10
C THR A 297 -6.79 -3.20 -4.06
N ALA A 298 -6.94 -2.27 -3.12
CA ALA A 298 -5.99 -2.15 -2.03
C ALA A 298 -6.12 -3.33 -1.04
N ASN A 299 -5.01 -3.67 -0.41
CA ASN A 299 -4.95 -4.71 0.63
C ASN A 299 -3.99 -4.29 1.75
N GLY A 300 -4.38 -3.29 2.52
CA GLY A 300 -3.58 -2.74 3.61
C GLY A 300 -2.44 -1.82 3.17
N THR A 301 -1.76 -1.30 4.18
CA THR A 301 -0.60 -0.40 4.03
C THR A 301 0.71 -1.18 4.13
N GLY A 302 1.81 -0.60 3.61
CA GLY A 302 3.17 -1.12 3.72
C GLY A 302 3.50 -2.27 2.75
N ASN A 303 2.59 -2.68 1.85
CA ASN A 303 2.83 -3.71 0.86
C ASN A 303 3.51 -3.16 -0.41
N PHE A 304 3.93 -4.07 -1.30
CA PHE A 304 4.57 -3.72 -2.57
C PHE A 304 3.69 -2.82 -3.44
N PHE A 305 2.41 -3.15 -3.58
CA PHE A 305 1.49 -2.41 -4.47
C PHE A 305 1.27 -0.97 -4.01
N GLU A 306 1.11 -0.74 -2.70
CA GLU A 306 0.98 0.61 -2.14
C GLU A 306 2.24 1.45 -2.41
N ARG A 307 3.44 0.88 -2.17
CA ARG A 307 4.70 1.61 -2.40
C ARG A 307 4.85 2.03 -3.86
N GLU A 308 4.60 1.11 -4.80
CA GLU A 308 4.70 1.40 -6.23
C GLU A 308 3.63 2.42 -6.67
N TYR A 309 2.40 2.31 -6.14
CA TYR A 309 1.33 3.27 -6.43
C TYR A 309 1.67 4.67 -5.92
N ASN A 310 2.12 4.79 -4.69
CA ASN A 310 2.49 6.08 -4.09
C ASN A 310 3.67 6.72 -4.83
N ALA A 311 4.69 5.94 -5.20
CA ALA A 311 5.82 6.43 -6.00
C ALA A 311 5.36 6.93 -7.40
N ALA A 312 4.43 6.24 -8.05
CA ALA A 312 3.85 6.67 -9.32
C ALA A 312 3.00 7.94 -9.16
N LYS A 313 2.22 8.05 -8.09
CA LYS A 313 1.40 9.22 -7.77
C LYS A 313 2.27 10.46 -7.50
N GLU A 314 3.32 10.33 -6.70
CA GLU A 314 4.29 11.39 -6.44
C GLU A 314 4.96 11.85 -7.74
N SER A 315 5.37 10.91 -8.59
CA SER A 315 5.94 11.20 -9.91
C SER A 315 4.96 11.95 -10.82
N ASP A 316 3.66 11.59 -10.80
CA ASP A 316 2.63 12.33 -11.54
C ASP A 316 2.44 13.76 -11.01
N GLU A 317 2.64 14.00 -9.71
CA GLU A 317 2.61 15.34 -9.12
C GLU A 317 3.83 16.17 -9.53
N HIS A 318 5.03 15.58 -9.54
CA HIS A 318 6.24 16.22 -10.06
C HIS A 318 6.07 16.68 -11.51
N LEU A 319 5.57 15.80 -12.37
CA LEU A 319 5.29 16.15 -13.77
C LEU A 319 4.27 17.29 -13.92
N ARG A 320 3.22 17.33 -13.09
CA ARG A 320 2.25 18.45 -13.10
C ARG A 320 2.88 19.79 -12.71
N ARG A 321 3.95 19.78 -11.91
CA ARG A 321 4.74 20.98 -11.56
C ARG A 321 5.80 21.30 -12.59
N GLY A 322 5.96 20.49 -13.66
CA GLY A 322 7.01 20.64 -14.66
C GLY A 322 8.38 20.12 -14.25
N GLU A 323 8.42 19.30 -13.21
CA GLU A 323 9.62 18.65 -12.67
C GLU A 323 9.89 17.31 -13.38
N GLU A 324 11.06 16.73 -13.21
CA GLU A 324 11.41 15.43 -13.78
C GLU A 324 10.61 14.28 -13.11
N SER A 325 10.30 13.27 -13.91
CA SER A 325 9.63 12.06 -13.45
C SER A 325 10.57 11.21 -12.58
N THR A 326 10.12 10.83 -11.40
CA THR A 326 10.86 9.96 -10.46
C THR A 326 10.48 8.48 -10.61
N SER A 327 9.39 8.17 -11.34
CA SER A 327 8.94 6.81 -11.64
C SER A 327 8.66 6.64 -13.13
N GLN A 328 8.89 5.43 -13.65
CA GLN A 328 8.46 5.08 -15.02
C GLN A 328 6.95 4.89 -15.12
N PHE A 329 6.27 4.64 -14.01
CA PHE A 329 4.84 4.38 -13.96
C PHE A 329 4.04 5.67 -13.77
N ARG A 330 2.79 5.63 -14.26
CA ARG A 330 1.72 6.58 -13.98
C ARG A 330 0.73 5.93 -13.03
N SER A 331 0.08 6.72 -12.20
CA SER A 331 -0.98 6.27 -11.30
C SER A 331 -2.36 6.51 -11.91
N LEU A 332 -3.29 5.62 -11.60
CA LEU A 332 -4.72 5.82 -11.88
C LEU A 332 -5.54 5.23 -10.73
N PHE A 333 -6.42 6.03 -10.17
CA PHE A 333 -7.41 5.59 -9.20
C PHE A 333 -8.81 5.66 -9.79
N ILE A 334 -9.58 4.57 -9.65
CA ILE A 334 -10.99 4.52 -10.02
C ILE A 334 -11.83 4.31 -8.77
N ALA A 335 -12.53 5.37 -8.34
CA ALA A 335 -13.41 5.36 -7.20
C ALA A 335 -14.72 4.61 -7.49
N TRP A 336 -15.36 4.09 -6.44
CA TRP A 336 -16.62 3.36 -6.56
C TRP A 336 -17.75 4.20 -7.20
N TYR A 337 -17.85 5.50 -6.88
CA TYR A 337 -18.90 6.39 -7.41
C TYR A 337 -18.75 6.75 -8.89
N GLN A 338 -17.62 6.38 -9.52
CA GLN A 338 -17.41 6.48 -10.96
C GLN A 338 -17.95 5.27 -11.73
N ILE A 339 -18.49 4.28 -11.01
CA ILE A 339 -19.02 3.04 -11.58
C ILE A 339 -20.54 3.16 -11.69
N GLU A 340 -21.06 3.05 -12.90
CA GLU A 340 -22.46 3.27 -13.25
C GLU A 340 -23.44 2.35 -12.50
N LEU A 341 -22.97 1.20 -12.01
CA LEU A 341 -23.80 0.23 -11.27
C LEU A 341 -24.11 0.70 -9.83
N TYR A 342 -23.31 1.56 -9.24
CA TYR A 342 -23.43 1.95 -7.83
C TYR A 342 -24.23 3.25 -7.69
N ARG A 343 -25.53 3.15 -8.04
CA ARG A 343 -26.46 4.28 -7.97
C ARG A 343 -27.86 3.84 -7.60
N LYS A 344 -28.63 4.74 -6.99
CA LYS A 344 -30.04 4.58 -6.64
C LYS A 344 -30.82 5.78 -7.13
N GLU A 345 -31.75 5.53 -8.06
CA GLU A 345 -32.62 6.55 -8.61
C GLU A 345 -33.62 7.08 -7.59
N PHE A 346 -33.89 8.37 -7.64
CA PHE A 346 -34.94 8.99 -6.83
C PHE A 346 -36.31 8.78 -7.48
N LYS A 347 -37.29 8.37 -6.68
CA LYS A 347 -38.64 8.12 -7.18
C LYS A 347 -39.34 9.39 -7.70
N THR A 348 -38.99 10.58 -7.18
CA THR A 348 -39.56 11.85 -7.58
C THR A 348 -38.52 12.96 -7.50
N GLU A 349 -38.69 14.02 -8.33
CA GLU A 349 -37.86 15.23 -8.27
C GLU A 349 -37.93 15.93 -6.90
N LYS A 350 -39.07 15.82 -6.20
CA LYS A 350 -39.19 16.35 -4.84
C LYS A 350 -38.25 15.60 -3.89
N ALA A 351 -38.25 14.27 -3.91
CA ALA A 351 -37.36 13.46 -3.06
C ALA A 351 -35.89 13.80 -3.33
N LYS A 352 -35.49 14.03 -4.59
CA LYS A 352 -34.14 14.46 -4.97
C LYS A 352 -33.78 15.82 -4.41
N ARG A 353 -34.70 16.79 -4.47
CA ARG A 353 -34.52 18.14 -3.87
C ARG A 353 -34.37 18.07 -2.36
N ASP A 354 -35.26 17.34 -1.68
CA ASP A 354 -35.23 17.16 -0.22
C ASP A 354 -33.90 16.51 0.21
N PHE A 355 -33.41 15.54 -0.55
CA PHE A 355 -32.12 14.89 -0.32
C PHE A 355 -30.95 15.89 -0.50
N ALA A 356 -30.95 16.66 -1.59
CA ALA A 356 -29.94 17.68 -1.84
C ALA A 356 -29.89 18.75 -0.72
N GLN A 357 -31.05 19.14 -0.20
CA GLN A 357 -31.15 20.07 0.91
C GLN A 357 -30.57 19.48 2.22
N SER A 358 -30.87 18.21 2.51
CA SER A 358 -30.31 17.51 3.66
C SER A 358 -28.79 17.38 3.58
N LEU A 359 -28.25 17.14 2.39
CA LEU A 359 -26.82 17.06 2.13
C LEU A 359 -26.14 18.44 2.32
N GLU A 360 -26.77 19.52 1.80
CA GLU A 360 -26.26 20.88 1.95
C GLU A 360 -26.18 21.32 3.43
N ALA A 361 -27.13 20.88 4.25
CA ALA A 361 -27.10 21.16 5.70
C ALA A 361 -25.87 20.60 6.40
N GLN A 362 -25.29 19.53 5.87
CA GLN A 362 -24.06 18.88 6.39
C GLN A 362 -22.76 19.63 6.02
N LYS A 363 -22.82 20.58 5.08
CA LYS A 363 -21.67 21.40 4.64
C LYS A 363 -20.96 22.12 5.79
N LYS A 364 -21.71 22.50 6.84
CA LYS A 364 -21.17 23.20 8.01
C LYS A 364 -20.42 22.29 8.98
N GLN A 365 -20.50 20.99 8.80
CA GLN A 365 -19.82 20.02 9.66
C GLN A 365 -18.36 19.85 9.19
N VAL A 366 -17.42 20.12 10.08
CA VAL A 366 -16.00 19.96 9.76
C VAL A 366 -15.72 18.46 9.60
N TYR A 367 -15.25 18.10 8.42
CA TYR A 367 -14.75 16.75 8.16
C TYR A 367 -13.43 16.55 8.89
N SER A 368 -13.39 15.54 9.75
CA SER A 368 -12.17 15.09 10.40
C SER A 368 -11.87 13.65 9.96
N PRO A 369 -10.64 13.33 9.60
CA PRO A 369 -10.26 11.95 9.30
C PRO A 369 -10.59 10.98 10.43
N THR A 370 -10.51 11.42 11.69
CA THR A 370 -10.89 10.62 12.87
C THR A 370 -12.39 10.43 13.03
N ASN A 371 -13.21 11.30 12.40
CA ASN A 371 -14.67 11.25 12.44
C ASN A 371 -15.28 10.72 11.14
N ARG A 372 -14.52 10.03 10.30
CA ARG A 372 -15.02 9.38 9.07
C ARG A 372 -16.18 8.40 9.33
N ALA A 373 -16.26 7.84 10.53
CA ALA A 373 -17.35 6.96 10.95
C ALA A 373 -18.73 7.63 11.10
N GLU A 374 -18.81 8.96 11.17
CA GLU A 374 -20.09 9.68 11.30
C GLU A 374 -20.74 9.85 9.90
N PRO A 375 -21.86 9.17 9.60
CA PRO A 375 -22.45 9.15 8.26
C PRO A 375 -22.72 10.53 7.68
N GLY A 376 -23.17 11.46 8.50
CA GLY A 376 -23.53 12.81 8.04
C GLY A 376 -22.35 13.61 7.49
N LYS A 377 -21.22 13.61 8.17
CA LYS A 377 -20.00 14.32 7.74
C LYS A 377 -19.38 13.69 6.49
N TYR A 378 -19.46 12.38 6.41
CA TYR A 378 -18.90 11.63 5.30
C TYR A 378 -19.67 11.83 3.99
N LEU A 379 -20.99 11.96 4.03
CA LEU A 379 -21.80 12.18 2.83
C LEU A 379 -21.47 13.50 2.11
N TRP A 380 -21.19 14.58 2.86
CA TRP A 380 -20.70 15.81 2.24
C TRP A 380 -19.31 15.64 1.62
N TYR A 381 -18.44 14.86 2.26
CA TYR A 381 -17.12 14.51 1.68
C TYR A 381 -17.26 13.73 0.37
N LEU A 382 -18.17 12.74 0.28
CA LEU A 382 -18.48 12.05 -0.96
C LEU A 382 -18.87 13.03 -2.07
N TRP A 383 -19.71 14.01 -1.74
CA TRP A 383 -20.07 15.07 -2.68
C TRP A 383 -18.86 15.87 -3.14
N GLN A 384 -17.97 16.26 -2.22
CA GLN A 384 -16.75 17.00 -2.54
C GLN A 384 -15.80 16.20 -3.45
N CYS A 385 -15.75 14.87 -3.28
CA CYS A 385 -14.96 13.97 -4.13
C CYS A 385 -15.56 13.75 -5.53
N GLY A 386 -16.78 14.19 -5.80
CA GLY A 386 -17.41 14.11 -7.12
C GLY A 386 -18.54 13.09 -7.25
N ALA A 387 -18.97 12.44 -6.15
CA ALA A 387 -20.11 11.53 -6.20
C ALA A 387 -21.40 12.24 -6.60
N THR A 388 -22.28 11.56 -7.35
CA THR A 388 -23.63 12.06 -7.66
C THR A 388 -24.57 11.87 -6.47
N LEU A 389 -25.69 12.58 -6.43
CA LEU A 389 -26.73 12.37 -5.42
C LEU A 389 -27.25 10.94 -5.43
N GLU A 390 -27.39 10.35 -6.60
CA GLU A 390 -27.81 8.96 -6.82
C GLU A 390 -26.78 7.96 -6.28
N ALA A 391 -25.48 8.24 -6.45
CA ALA A 391 -24.41 7.43 -5.87
C ALA A 391 -24.40 7.53 -4.34
N ILE A 392 -24.56 8.74 -3.79
CA ILE A 392 -24.63 8.94 -2.34
C ILE A 392 -25.87 8.25 -1.74
N ALA A 393 -27.00 8.30 -2.43
CA ALA A 393 -28.22 7.58 -2.01
C ALA A 393 -28.00 6.03 -2.01
N TRP A 394 -27.27 5.51 -2.99
CA TRP A 394 -26.86 4.11 -3.01
C TRP A 394 -25.92 3.80 -1.85
N TYR A 395 -24.93 4.65 -1.59
CA TYR A 395 -23.98 4.48 -0.50
C TYR A 395 -24.67 4.33 0.86
N ILE A 396 -25.66 5.15 1.15
CA ILE A 396 -26.43 5.11 2.41
C ILE A 396 -27.11 3.74 2.60
N ASP A 397 -27.66 3.17 1.54
CA ASP A 397 -28.31 1.86 1.63
C ASP A 397 -27.30 0.72 1.72
N GLU A 398 -26.22 0.78 0.96
CA GLU A 398 -25.16 -0.22 0.97
C GLU A 398 -24.43 -0.25 2.31
N ARG A 399 -24.15 0.94 2.90
CA ARG A 399 -23.48 1.08 4.20
C ARG A 399 -24.18 0.29 5.33
N LYS A 400 -25.49 0.08 5.26
CA LYS A 400 -26.27 -0.66 6.26
C LYS A 400 -25.89 -2.16 6.31
N LYS A 401 -25.24 -2.69 5.29
CA LYS A 401 -24.81 -4.08 5.21
C LYS A 401 -23.45 -4.34 5.88
N TYR A 402 -22.74 -3.26 6.23
CA TYR A 402 -21.37 -3.34 6.78
C TYR A 402 -21.37 -2.95 8.27
N THR A 403 -20.55 -3.63 9.06
CA THR A 403 -20.45 -3.40 10.50
C THR A 403 -19.94 -1.99 10.81
N ASP A 404 -18.89 -1.57 10.12
CA ASP A 404 -18.29 -0.26 10.30
C ASP A 404 -17.94 0.42 8.96
N HIS A 405 -17.42 1.65 9.05
CA HIS A 405 -17.03 2.40 7.87
C HIS A 405 -15.81 1.78 7.16
N GLY A 406 -14.86 1.25 7.92
CA GLY A 406 -13.63 0.67 7.38
C GLY A 406 -13.91 -0.54 6.50
N ASP A 407 -14.81 -1.43 6.94
CA ASP A 407 -15.23 -2.59 6.16
C ASP A 407 -15.80 -2.18 4.80
N MET A 408 -16.66 -1.16 4.76
CA MET A 408 -17.20 -0.68 3.50
C MET A 408 -16.16 0.04 2.64
N ALA A 409 -15.31 0.86 3.23
CA ALA A 409 -14.30 1.63 2.53
C ALA A 409 -13.22 0.74 1.89
N SER A 410 -12.96 -0.44 2.46
CA SER A 410 -12.04 -1.43 1.88
C SER A 410 -12.55 -1.97 0.53
N GLU A 411 -13.85 -2.07 0.36
CA GLU A 411 -14.51 -2.56 -0.86
C GLU A 411 -14.84 -1.42 -1.84
N TYR A 412 -15.28 -0.29 -1.30
CA TYR A 412 -15.76 0.89 -2.02
C TYR A 412 -15.02 2.16 -1.57
N PRO A 413 -13.72 2.26 -1.85
CA PRO A 413 -12.92 3.42 -1.44
C PRO A 413 -13.34 4.69 -2.20
N THR A 414 -13.42 5.79 -1.49
CA THR A 414 -13.79 7.10 -2.04
C THR A 414 -12.58 7.84 -2.57
N ASP A 415 -11.44 7.68 -1.94
CA ASP A 415 -10.14 8.18 -2.38
C ASP A 415 -9.06 7.09 -2.24
N ASP A 416 -7.92 7.33 -2.83
CA ASP A 416 -6.80 6.39 -2.83
C ASP A 416 -6.16 6.20 -1.45
N ASN A 417 -6.20 7.20 -0.57
CA ASN A 417 -5.74 7.06 0.82
C ASN A 417 -6.69 6.14 1.60
N GLU A 418 -8.00 6.37 1.46
CA GLU A 418 -9.01 5.53 2.11
C GLU A 418 -8.88 4.07 1.69
N ALA A 419 -8.59 3.82 0.41
CA ALA A 419 -8.41 2.46 -0.12
C ALA A 419 -7.36 1.67 0.67
N PHE A 420 -6.21 2.26 0.97
CA PHE A 420 -5.14 1.58 1.70
C PHE A 420 -5.34 1.55 3.21
N VAL A 421 -5.93 2.60 3.79
CA VAL A 421 -6.10 2.75 5.24
C VAL A 421 -7.02 1.68 5.81
N TYR A 422 -8.11 1.37 5.13
CA TYR A 422 -9.16 0.48 5.65
C TYR A 422 -9.08 -0.96 5.12
N SER A 423 -8.17 -1.26 4.21
CA SER A 423 -7.98 -2.63 3.73
C SER A 423 -6.95 -3.37 4.59
N GLY A 424 -7.27 -4.57 5.07
CA GLY A 424 -6.40 -5.43 5.90
C GLY A 424 -6.71 -5.40 7.40
N CYS A 425 -6.36 -6.47 8.13
CA CYS A 425 -6.55 -6.60 9.59
C CYS A 425 -5.49 -5.82 10.38
N LYS A 426 -5.35 -4.50 10.15
CA LYS A 426 -4.40 -3.66 10.86
C LYS A 426 -4.82 -3.43 12.31
N VAL A 427 -3.84 -3.48 13.20
CA VAL A 427 -4.05 -3.23 14.64
C VAL A 427 -4.16 -1.73 14.93
N PHE A 428 -3.43 -0.89 14.16
CA PHE A 428 -3.37 0.55 14.38
C PHE A 428 -3.92 1.32 13.18
N ASP A 429 -4.77 2.31 13.46
CA ASP A 429 -5.29 3.23 12.45
C ASP A 429 -4.19 4.19 11.98
N LYS A 430 -3.98 4.25 10.66
CA LYS A 430 -2.97 5.11 10.04
C LYS A 430 -3.13 6.58 10.43
N LEU A 431 -4.35 7.09 10.51
CA LEU A 431 -4.60 8.49 10.81
C LEU A 431 -4.22 8.83 12.25
N LEU A 432 -4.43 7.89 13.18
CA LEU A 432 -4.01 8.04 14.57
C LEU A 432 -2.48 7.95 14.69
N VAL A 433 -1.85 7.04 13.97
CA VAL A 433 -0.38 6.93 13.92
C VAL A 433 0.25 8.18 13.31
N ASP A 434 -0.31 8.74 12.25
CA ASP A 434 0.22 9.95 11.60
C ASP A 434 0.17 11.19 12.51
N GLN A 435 -0.66 11.22 13.56
CA GLN A 435 -0.67 12.31 14.57
C GLN A 435 0.64 12.38 15.37
N PHE A 436 1.43 11.31 15.43
CA PHE A 436 2.74 11.30 16.09
C PHE A 436 3.86 11.89 15.21
N ARG A 437 3.70 11.91 13.87
CA ARG A 437 4.75 12.37 12.93
C ARG A 437 5.30 13.78 13.21
N PRO A 438 4.48 14.79 13.58
CA PRO A 438 5.00 16.13 13.88
C PRO A 438 5.96 16.19 15.07
N ALA A 439 5.89 15.22 15.99
CA ALA A 439 6.79 15.12 17.14
C ALA A 439 8.10 14.36 16.82
N CYS A 440 8.13 13.60 15.74
CA CYS A 440 9.31 12.88 15.28
C CYS A 440 10.35 13.86 14.74
N ARG A 441 11.61 13.63 15.11
CA ARG A 441 12.74 14.48 14.70
C ARG A 441 14.04 13.66 14.68
N PRO A 442 15.04 14.04 13.89
CA PRO A 442 16.35 13.42 13.97
C PRO A 442 16.92 13.51 15.41
N PRO A 443 17.71 12.52 15.86
CA PRO A 443 18.34 12.56 17.18
C PRO A 443 19.31 13.76 17.26
N ARG A 444 19.39 14.39 18.42
CA ARG A 444 20.34 15.49 18.68
C ARG A 444 21.76 14.99 18.78
N TYR A 445 21.94 13.77 19.27
CA TYR A 445 23.25 13.15 19.42
C TYR A 445 23.17 11.69 18.94
N VAL A 446 24.23 11.24 18.30
CA VAL A 446 24.47 9.85 17.92
C VAL A 446 25.80 9.43 18.52
N GLY A 447 25.85 8.25 19.09
CA GLY A 447 27.08 7.74 19.74
C GLY A 447 26.85 6.39 20.39
N ASP A 448 27.56 6.12 21.46
CA ASP A 448 27.34 4.97 22.33
C ASP A 448 27.73 5.29 23.78
N VAL A 449 27.31 4.40 24.69
CA VAL A 449 27.65 4.46 26.11
C VAL A 449 28.78 3.47 26.40
N TYR A 450 29.79 3.93 27.13
CA TYR A 450 30.97 3.18 27.51
C TYR A 450 31.16 3.20 29.04
N ALA A 451 31.75 2.14 29.57
CA ALA A 451 32.10 1.98 30.96
C ALA A 451 33.54 1.44 31.11
N ASP A 452 33.97 1.12 32.31
CA ASP A 452 35.31 0.55 32.56
C ASP A 452 35.44 -0.91 32.08
N GLY A 453 34.32 -1.62 31.90
CA GLY A 453 34.25 -2.97 31.36
C GLY A 453 32.93 -3.26 30.67
N ASP A 454 32.83 -4.42 30.05
CA ASP A 454 31.64 -4.85 29.31
C ASP A 454 30.64 -5.63 30.17
N GLU A 455 31.08 -6.22 31.30
CA GLU A 455 30.28 -7.04 32.18
C GLU A 455 30.57 -6.75 33.69
N GLY A 456 29.67 -7.19 34.54
CA GLY A 456 29.83 -7.14 35.98
C GLY A 456 29.85 -5.73 36.59
N LYS A 457 30.58 -5.52 37.68
CA LYS A 457 30.67 -4.23 38.38
C LYS A 457 31.34 -3.16 37.52
N GLU A 458 32.29 -3.55 36.70
CA GLU A 458 33.05 -2.64 35.85
C GLU A 458 32.18 -2.06 34.71
N ALA A 459 31.18 -2.82 34.25
CA ALA A 459 30.21 -2.34 33.27
C ALA A 459 29.36 -1.15 33.76
N LEU A 460 29.30 -0.93 35.08
CA LEU A 460 28.50 0.13 35.69
C LEU A 460 29.36 1.24 36.33
N GLN A 461 30.71 1.17 36.14
CA GLN A 461 31.65 2.17 36.68
C GLN A 461 32.02 3.18 35.58
N HIS A 462 32.04 4.44 35.93
CA HIS A 462 32.42 5.57 35.09
C HIS A 462 31.66 5.59 33.72
N VAL A 463 30.38 5.23 33.77
CA VAL A 463 29.54 5.19 32.58
C VAL A 463 29.42 6.57 31.95
N ARG A 464 29.76 6.68 30.66
CA ARG A 464 29.76 7.93 29.90
C ARG A 464 29.28 7.74 28.47
N PHE A 465 28.60 8.73 27.93
CA PHE A 465 28.25 8.78 26.52
C PHE A 465 29.40 9.39 25.73
N ALA A 466 29.78 8.74 24.64
CA ALA A 466 30.73 9.27 23.66
C ALA A 466 30.04 9.45 22.29
N PRO A 467 30.11 10.67 21.71
CA PRO A 467 29.59 10.92 20.38
C PRO A 467 30.37 10.12 19.32
N ASP A 468 29.64 9.42 18.46
CA ASP A 468 30.18 8.69 17.32
C ASP A 468 29.15 8.68 16.20
N LYS A 469 29.52 9.11 14.99
CA LYS A 469 28.59 9.15 13.83
C LYS A 469 28.12 7.76 13.39
N THR A 470 28.88 6.73 13.72
CA THR A 470 28.56 5.32 13.43
C THR A 470 27.96 4.59 14.63
N GLY A 471 27.78 5.29 15.74
CA GLY A 471 27.20 4.74 16.95
C GLY A 471 25.73 4.31 16.77
N LEU A 472 25.29 3.35 17.55
CA LEU A 472 23.95 2.77 17.44
C LEU A 472 22.95 3.40 18.42
N LEU A 473 23.41 4.25 19.34
CA LEU A 473 22.56 4.97 20.29
C LEU A 473 22.18 6.35 19.77
N CYS A 474 20.92 6.50 19.41
CA CYS A 474 20.29 7.77 19.08
C CYS A 474 19.75 8.41 20.36
N VAL A 475 20.14 9.68 20.64
CA VAL A 475 19.71 10.41 21.84
C VAL A 475 19.02 11.70 21.41
N TRP A 476 17.75 11.86 21.77
CA TRP A 476 16.99 13.09 21.57
C TRP A 476 17.17 14.03 22.76
N ASP A 477 17.11 13.50 23.97
CA ASP A 477 17.34 14.26 25.20
C ASP A 477 18.23 13.48 26.16
N LYS A 478 19.31 14.14 26.65
CA LYS A 478 20.25 13.54 27.61
C LYS A 478 19.61 13.42 28.98
N PRO A 479 20.09 12.50 29.86
CA PRO A 479 19.62 12.43 31.23
C PRO A 479 19.83 13.76 31.96
N GLU A 480 18.82 14.21 32.66
CA GLU A 480 18.92 15.30 33.62
C GLU A 480 19.15 14.70 35.00
N VAL A 481 20.28 15.01 35.59
CA VAL A 481 20.66 14.53 36.92
C VAL A 481 20.74 15.70 37.88
N ASP A 482 19.80 15.78 38.82
CA ASP A 482 19.89 16.73 39.92
C ASP A 482 20.50 16.03 41.16
N PRO A 483 21.64 16.50 41.67
CA PRO A 483 22.27 15.91 42.88
C PRO A 483 21.41 16.05 44.14
N LEU A 484 20.44 16.94 44.16
CA LEU A 484 19.64 17.30 45.34
C LEU A 484 18.23 16.70 45.28
N GLU A 485 17.68 16.49 44.09
CA GLU A 485 16.33 15.98 43.89
C GLU A 485 16.36 14.79 42.93
N LYS A 486 16.57 13.58 43.48
CA LYS A 486 16.49 12.36 42.67
C LYS A 486 15.05 11.88 42.56
N ILE A 487 14.59 11.64 41.31
CA ILE A 487 13.27 11.05 41.06
C ILE A 487 13.46 9.59 40.66
N LYS A 488 13.18 8.69 41.58
CA LYS A 488 13.22 7.25 41.32
C LYS A 488 12.23 6.88 40.22
N ASN A 489 12.64 5.99 39.31
CA ASN A 489 11.84 5.53 38.16
C ASN A 489 11.42 6.64 37.21
N ARG A 490 12.10 7.79 37.18
CA ARG A 490 11.87 8.82 36.14
C ARG A 490 12.08 8.22 34.77
N TYR A 491 13.21 7.59 34.55
CA TYR A 491 13.54 6.94 33.29
C TYR A 491 13.19 5.45 33.33
N LEU A 492 12.69 4.94 32.21
CA LEU A 492 12.41 3.55 31.96
C LEU A 492 13.22 3.09 30.76
N VAL A 493 14.06 2.06 30.94
CA VAL A 493 14.84 1.44 29.88
C VAL A 493 14.22 0.09 29.54
N VAL A 494 13.74 -0.09 28.33
CA VAL A 494 13.03 -1.28 27.85
C VAL A 494 13.84 -1.95 26.75
N VAL A 495 14.00 -3.25 26.85
CA VAL A 495 14.81 -4.06 25.94
C VAL A 495 13.98 -5.12 25.26
N ASP A 496 14.02 -5.15 23.95
CA ASP A 496 13.57 -6.25 23.11
C ASP A 496 14.79 -6.96 22.51
N ILE A 497 14.85 -8.28 22.66
CA ILE A 497 16.03 -9.08 22.33
C ILE A 497 15.85 -9.72 20.95
N GLY A 498 16.56 -9.23 19.97
CA GLY A 498 16.68 -9.83 18.64
C GLY A 498 17.81 -10.86 18.55
N GLY A 499 18.28 -11.13 17.33
CA GLY A 499 19.33 -12.10 17.04
C GLY A 499 20.65 -11.49 16.57
N ARG A 500 21.70 -12.32 16.52
CA ARG A 500 23.08 -11.94 16.10
C ARG A 500 23.23 -11.64 14.60
N SER A 501 22.43 -12.27 13.74
CA SER A 501 22.66 -12.23 12.30
C SER A 501 21.89 -11.09 11.64
N ALA A 502 22.42 -10.55 10.56
CA ALA A 502 21.72 -9.55 9.71
C ALA A 502 20.39 -10.06 9.10
N LYS A 503 20.02 -11.32 9.31
CA LYS A 503 18.75 -11.93 8.91
C LYS A 503 17.80 -12.18 10.10
N ALA A 504 18.28 -11.95 11.33
CA ALA A 504 17.49 -12.09 12.56
C ALA A 504 16.75 -10.79 12.89
N ASP A 505 15.82 -10.86 13.83
CA ASP A 505 15.15 -9.68 14.37
C ASP A 505 16.17 -8.74 15.05
N TRP A 506 15.86 -7.45 15.06
CA TRP A 506 16.73 -6.44 15.62
C TRP A 506 16.66 -6.42 17.13
N SER A 507 17.79 -6.14 17.77
CA SER A 507 17.83 -5.83 19.19
C SER A 507 17.57 -4.35 19.40
N VAL A 508 16.67 -4.01 20.33
CA VAL A 508 16.26 -2.63 20.60
C VAL A 508 16.31 -2.33 22.08
N ILE A 509 16.92 -1.19 22.45
CA ILE A 509 16.84 -0.61 23.79
C ILE A 509 16.16 0.76 23.64
N CYS A 510 15.00 0.94 24.25
CA CYS A 510 14.23 2.18 24.24
C CYS A 510 14.30 2.85 25.62
N VAL A 511 14.53 4.16 25.67
CA VAL A 511 14.49 4.94 26.90
C VAL A 511 13.29 5.89 26.88
N ILE A 512 12.47 5.82 27.92
CA ILE A 512 11.26 6.64 28.08
C ILE A 512 11.42 7.52 29.32
N ASP A 513 11.36 8.84 29.18
CA ASP A 513 11.25 9.79 30.28
C ASP A 513 9.78 9.90 30.73
N ARG A 514 9.54 9.72 32.01
CA ARG A 514 8.22 9.75 32.63
C ARG A 514 8.02 10.91 33.58
N LEU A 515 8.92 11.91 33.58
CA LEU A 515 8.84 13.04 34.52
C LEU A 515 7.45 13.70 34.50
N TYR A 516 6.95 13.95 33.32
CA TYR A 516 5.70 14.68 33.12
C TYR A 516 4.43 13.88 33.48
N LEU A 517 4.51 12.57 33.69
CA LEU A 517 3.39 11.80 34.25
C LEU A 517 3.01 12.28 35.67
N MET A 518 3.96 12.86 36.41
CA MET A 518 3.70 13.42 37.75
C MET A 518 2.80 14.65 37.68
N SER A 519 2.77 15.39 36.55
CA SER A 519 1.90 16.53 36.28
C SER A 519 0.67 16.17 35.43
N GLY A 520 0.46 14.89 35.11
CA GLY A 520 -0.63 14.45 34.26
C GLY A 520 -0.38 14.64 32.76
N GLU A 521 0.87 14.91 32.35
CA GLU A 521 1.28 15.01 30.96
C GLU A 521 1.82 13.66 30.43
N ARG A 522 2.31 13.65 29.20
CA ARG A 522 2.67 12.43 28.47
C ARG A 522 4.14 12.03 28.68
N PRO A 523 4.45 10.73 28.81
CA PRO A 523 5.82 10.23 28.75
C PRO A 523 6.40 10.41 27.35
N GLU A 524 7.73 10.49 27.24
CA GLU A 524 8.42 10.79 26.00
C GLU A 524 9.58 9.82 25.74
N VAL A 525 9.73 9.37 24.49
CA VAL A 525 10.91 8.61 24.05
C VAL A 525 12.10 9.57 23.94
N VAL A 526 13.17 9.33 24.73
CA VAL A 526 14.33 10.23 24.81
C VAL A 526 15.61 9.64 24.23
N ALA A 527 15.72 8.31 24.15
CA ALA A 527 16.83 7.64 23.46
C ALA A 527 16.43 6.25 22.95
N GLN A 528 17.20 5.77 21.98
CA GLN A 528 17.03 4.45 21.39
C GLN A 528 18.36 3.91 20.86
N TRP A 529 18.72 2.72 21.29
CA TRP A 529 19.76 1.90 20.67
C TRP A 529 19.12 0.86 19.76
N TYR A 530 19.71 0.63 18.56
CA TYR A 530 19.14 -0.25 17.55
C TYR A 530 20.26 -0.95 16.77
N GLY A 531 20.37 -2.28 16.91
CA GLY A 531 21.47 -3.01 16.29
C GLY A 531 21.36 -4.53 16.46
N HIS A 532 22.43 -5.22 16.03
CA HIS A 532 22.62 -6.65 16.23
C HIS A 532 23.83 -6.86 17.15
N ILE A 533 23.62 -7.56 18.26
CA ILE A 533 24.65 -7.84 19.28
C ILE A 533 24.29 -9.14 20.00
N ASP A 534 25.25 -9.74 20.69
CA ASP A 534 25.01 -10.92 21.51
C ASP A 534 24.09 -10.59 22.69
N MET A 535 23.21 -11.53 23.06
CA MET A 535 22.14 -11.29 24.05
C MET A 535 22.68 -10.88 25.43
N ASP A 536 23.79 -11.48 25.87
CA ASP A 536 24.48 -11.14 27.12
C ASP A 536 25.05 -9.72 27.09
N LEU A 537 25.76 -9.38 26.02
CA LEU A 537 26.30 -8.03 25.80
C LEU A 537 25.18 -6.99 25.65
N LEU A 538 24.05 -7.32 25.02
CA LEU A 538 22.88 -6.45 24.95
C LEU A 538 22.33 -6.14 26.35
N ALA A 539 22.21 -7.14 27.20
CA ALA A 539 21.70 -6.97 28.56
C ALA A 539 22.62 -6.06 29.40
N TRP A 540 23.94 -6.21 29.28
CA TRP A 540 24.91 -5.31 29.91
C TRP A 540 24.90 -3.91 29.30
N LYS A 541 24.81 -3.80 27.98
CA LYS A 541 24.64 -2.50 27.30
C LYS A 541 23.40 -1.75 27.80
N ALA A 542 22.29 -2.47 27.97
CA ALA A 542 21.07 -1.89 28.52
C ALA A 542 21.27 -1.43 29.99
N ALA A 543 22.00 -2.19 30.80
CA ALA A 543 22.34 -1.79 32.16
C ALA A 543 23.26 -0.55 32.20
N GLN A 544 24.23 -0.43 31.26
CA GLN A 544 25.04 0.77 31.07
C GLN A 544 24.18 2.00 30.72
N ILE A 545 23.26 1.84 29.76
CA ILE A 545 22.34 2.93 29.36
C ILE A 545 21.43 3.31 30.54
N ALA A 546 20.90 2.32 31.27
CA ALA A 546 20.07 2.56 32.45
C ALA A 546 20.85 3.29 33.55
N LYS A 547 22.13 2.93 33.76
CA LYS A 547 23.03 3.62 34.71
C LYS A 547 23.28 5.06 34.29
N TRP A 548 23.51 5.31 32.98
CA TRP A 548 23.70 6.65 32.44
C TRP A 548 22.43 7.51 32.59
N TYR A 549 21.23 6.92 32.47
CA TYR A 549 19.95 7.59 32.70
C TYR A 549 19.53 7.53 34.18
N ASP A 550 20.44 7.91 35.09
CA ASP A 550 20.21 8.10 36.53
C ASP A 550 19.60 6.89 37.22
N ASP A 551 20.19 5.71 37.07
CA ASP A 551 19.70 4.46 37.61
C ASP A 551 18.23 4.14 37.22
N ALA A 552 17.90 4.29 35.90
CA ALA A 552 16.59 4.04 35.33
C ALA A 552 16.00 2.68 35.74
N LEU A 553 14.67 2.55 35.74
CA LEU A 553 14.03 1.24 35.84
C LEU A 553 14.33 0.42 34.62
N LEU A 554 15.12 -0.65 34.74
CA LEU A 554 15.54 -1.52 33.64
C LEU A 554 14.57 -2.67 33.47
N VAL A 555 13.98 -2.81 32.28
CA VAL A 555 13.02 -3.85 31.90
C VAL A 555 13.58 -4.59 30.69
N ILE A 556 14.00 -5.83 30.89
CA ILE A 556 14.51 -6.69 29.82
C ILE A 556 13.46 -7.74 29.48
N GLU A 557 13.15 -7.94 28.19
CA GLU A 557 12.30 -9.05 27.78
C GLU A 557 13.02 -10.37 28.00
N SER A 558 12.36 -11.32 28.68
CA SER A 558 13.00 -12.55 29.14
C SER A 558 12.70 -13.79 28.26
N ASN A 559 11.87 -13.68 27.25
CA ASN A 559 11.41 -14.83 26.45
C ASN A 559 12.54 -15.60 25.78
N THR A 560 13.41 -14.88 25.10
CA THR A 560 14.56 -15.44 24.39
C THR A 560 15.59 -16.04 25.37
N LEU A 561 15.54 -15.54 26.60
CA LEU A 561 16.38 -15.96 27.70
C LEU A 561 15.80 -17.15 28.48
N GLU A 562 14.55 -17.58 28.22
CA GLU A 562 13.88 -18.69 28.94
C GLU A 562 13.55 -19.91 28.07
N THR A 563 13.77 -19.88 26.75
CA THR A 563 13.41 -21.00 25.86
C THR A 563 14.37 -22.17 25.97
N LYS A 564 13.79 -23.33 26.23
CA LYS A 564 14.47 -24.65 26.20
C LYS A 564 14.62 -25.20 24.77
N ASP A 565 14.87 -24.36 23.79
CA ASP A 565 14.99 -24.82 22.39
C ASP A 565 16.31 -25.55 22.19
N LYS A 566 16.25 -26.85 21.93
CA LYS A 566 17.40 -27.74 21.79
C LYS A 566 18.41 -27.31 20.72
N ASP A 567 17.96 -26.62 19.68
CA ASP A 567 18.81 -26.12 18.60
C ASP A 567 19.53 -24.80 18.96
N ARG A 568 19.14 -24.12 20.06
CA ARG A 568 19.82 -22.96 20.65
C ARG A 568 20.64 -23.31 21.88
N MET A 569 20.66 -24.58 22.26
CA MET A 569 21.39 -25.13 23.44
C MET A 569 22.91 -25.24 23.23
N VAL A 570 23.55 -24.34 22.51
CA VAL A 570 25.02 -24.28 22.56
C VAL A 570 25.51 -23.73 23.90
N ASP A 571 24.64 -23.01 24.65
CA ASP A 571 25.01 -22.38 25.92
C ASP A 571 23.95 -22.58 27.03
N GLY A 572 23.55 -23.82 27.33
CA GLY A 572 22.51 -24.19 28.31
C GLY A 572 22.23 -23.21 29.44
N ASP A 573 20.95 -23.08 29.83
CA ASP A 573 20.38 -22.47 31.06
C ASP A 573 20.94 -21.09 31.54
N GLN A 574 21.58 -20.31 30.64
CA GLN A 574 22.21 -19.04 31.00
C GLN A 574 21.24 -17.86 31.08
N SER A 575 20.01 -18.01 30.62
CA SER A 575 19.07 -16.91 30.42
C SER A 575 18.61 -16.19 31.69
N GLN A 576 18.28 -16.95 32.74
CA GLN A 576 17.98 -16.36 34.08
C GLN A 576 19.28 -15.89 34.76
N PHE A 577 20.39 -16.53 34.45
CA PHE A 577 21.68 -16.24 35.06
C PHE A 577 22.17 -14.81 34.76
N ILE A 578 21.99 -14.32 33.53
CA ILE A 578 22.36 -12.93 33.17
C ILE A 578 21.56 -11.92 33.97
N LEU A 579 20.25 -12.10 34.10
CA LEU A 579 19.38 -11.19 34.85
C LEU A 579 19.74 -11.19 36.35
N TYR A 580 20.09 -12.35 36.92
CA TYR A 580 20.57 -12.43 38.31
C TYR A 580 21.94 -11.76 38.48
N LYS A 581 22.89 -11.94 37.55
CA LYS A 581 24.18 -11.23 37.58
C LYS A 581 24.00 -9.72 37.52
N ILE A 582 23.10 -9.23 36.67
CA ILE A 582 22.79 -7.81 36.58
C ILE A 582 22.19 -7.34 37.91
N LYS A 583 21.27 -8.10 38.52
CA LYS A 583 20.63 -7.76 39.76
C LYS A 583 21.62 -7.66 40.96
N GLU A 584 22.70 -8.43 40.95
CA GLU A 584 23.75 -8.36 41.97
C GLU A 584 24.45 -6.99 42.01
N VAL A 585 24.48 -6.26 40.87
CA VAL A 585 25.21 -5.00 40.72
C VAL A 585 24.32 -3.82 40.34
N TYR A 586 23.09 -4.08 39.89
CA TYR A 586 22.11 -3.07 39.51
C TYR A 586 20.77 -3.27 40.22
N ASP A 587 20.46 -2.36 41.16
CA ASP A 587 19.31 -2.54 42.07
C ASP A 587 17.95 -2.31 41.41
N ASN A 588 17.84 -1.44 40.40
CA ASN A 588 16.57 -1.02 39.81
C ASN A 588 16.16 -1.86 38.58
N LEU A 589 16.27 -3.20 38.73
CA LEU A 589 15.84 -4.16 37.73
C LEU A 589 14.37 -4.57 37.96
N TYR A 590 13.56 -4.52 36.93
CA TYR A 590 12.15 -4.90 36.96
C TYR A 590 12.00 -6.39 37.30
N ALA A 591 11.11 -6.70 38.24
CA ALA A 591 10.72 -8.04 38.61
C ALA A 591 9.21 -8.23 38.38
N ARG A 592 8.82 -9.42 37.95
CA ARG A 592 7.42 -9.82 37.82
C ARG A 592 6.73 -9.85 39.18
N GLU A 593 5.44 -9.58 39.17
CA GLU A 593 4.61 -9.77 40.36
C GLU A 593 4.53 -11.26 40.68
N GLN A 594 4.72 -11.58 41.94
CA GLN A 594 4.53 -12.93 42.48
C GLN A 594 3.09 -13.07 42.99
N SER A 595 2.47 -14.22 42.73
CA SER A 595 1.19 -14.56 43.33
C SER A 595 1.33 -14.74 44.86
N GLU A 596 0.23 -14.66 45.60
CA GLU A 596 0.24 -14.88 47.03
C GLU A 596 0.79 -16.28 47.38
N ASP A 597 0.53 -17.29 46.59
CA ASP A 597 1.00 -18.64 46.76
C ASP A 597 2.53 -18.74 46.54
N GLU A 598 3.07 -18.12 45.50
CA GLU A 598 4.51 -18.04 45.23
C GLU A 598 5.26 -17.33 46.38
N ILE A 599 4.65 -16.29 46.96
CA ILE A 599 5.22 -15.59 48.13
C ILE A 599 5.22 -16.50 49.38
N ARG A 600 4.13 -17.23 49.61
CA ARG A 600 4.02 -18.19 50.74
C ARG A 600 4.99 -19.36 50.63
N GLU A 601 5.23 -19.83 49.42
CA GLU A 601 6.16 -20.92 49.10
C GLU A 601 7.63 -20.47 49.07
N GLY A 602 7.89 -19.16 49.19
CA GLY A 602 9.25 -18.61 49.14
C GLY A 602 9.91 -18.72 47.78
N ALA A 603 9.13 -18.76 46.70
CA ALA A 603 9.65 -18.86 45.37
C ALA A 603 10.56 -17.67 45.01
N PRO A 604 11.69 -17.87 44.31
CA PRO A 604 12.59 -16.78 43.92
C PRO A 604 11.90 -15.79 42.99
N ARG A 605 12.24 -14.50 43.13
CA ARG A 605 11.73 -13.46 42.21
C ARG A 605 12.22 -13.68 40.79
N LYS A 606 11.31 -13.63 39.84
CA LYS A 606 11.62 -13.68 38.39
C LYS A 606 11.82 -12.28 37.87
N TYR A 607 13.01 -11.99 37.36
CA TYR A 607 13.34 -10.69 36.76
C TYR A 607 12.98 -10.63 35.30
N GLY A 608 12.81 -9.40 34.76
CA GLY A 608 12.46 -9.14 33.38
C GLY A 608 10.96 -9.26 33.07
N PHE A 609 10.56 -8.80 31.90
CA PHE A 609 9.20 -8.91 31.39
C PHE A 609 9.06 -10.18 30.53
N HIS A 610 8.01 -10.94 30.70
CA HIS A 610 7.78 -12.17 29.92
C HIS A 610 6.62 -12.00 28.97
N THR A 611 6.90 -11.99 27.65
CA THR A 611 5.91 -11.94 26.60
C THR A 611 5.45 -13.34 26.23
N ASN A 612 4.19 -13.66 26.43
CA ASN A 612 3.58 -14.95 26.13
C ASN A 612 2.19 -14.75 25.50
N VAL A 613 1.48 -15.86 25.27
CA VAL A 613 0.13 -15.86 24.65
C VAL A 613 -0.87 -15.00 25.44
N ALA A 614 -0.69 -14.86 26.76
CA ALA A 614 -1.58 -14.05 27.61
C ALA A 614 -1.12 -12.59 27.70
N THR A 615 0.18 -12.34 27.86
CA THR A 615 0.72 -10.99 28.08
C THR A 615 0.88 -10.18 26.80
N LYS A 616 1.19 -10.80 25.64
CA LYS A 616 1.31 -10.08 24.37
C LYS A 616 0.01 -9.38 23.95
N PRO A 617 -1.18 -10.03 23.96
CA PRO A 617 -2.44 -9.34 23.67
C PRO A 617 -2.73 -8.19 24.63
N MET A 618 -2.37 -8.34 25.92
CA MET A 618 -2.58 -7.31 26.95
C MET A 618 -1.75 -6.05 26.68
N VAL A 619 -0.45 -6.19 26.40
CA VAL A 619 0.40 -5.02 26.10
C VAL A 619 0.04 -4.38 24.77
N ILE A 620 -0.36 -5.15 23.76
CA ILE A 620 -0.84 -4.62 22.49
C ILE A 620 -2.17 -3.88 22.65
N SER A 621 -3.13 -4.43 23.40
CA SER A 621 -4.40 -3.74 23.69
C SER A 621 -4.16 -2.41 24.43
N ASN A 622 -3.23 -2.39 25.39
CA ASN A 622 -2.83 -1.14 26.04
C ASN A 622 -2.19 -0.16 25.06
N LEU A 623 -1.31 -0.63 24.17
CA LEU A 623 -0.67 0.22 23.17
C LEU A 623 -1.70 0.81 22.18
N VAL A 624 -2.70 0.02 21.76
CA VAL A 624 -3.82 0.52 20.93
C VAL A 624 -4.55 1.67 21.62
N LYS A 625 -4.82 1.55 22.94
CA LYS A 625 -5.42 2.64 23.73
C LYS A 625 -4.50 3.86 23.77
N VAL A 626 -3.21 3.67 24.05
CA VAL A 626 -2.22 4.75 24.14
C VAL A 626 -2.09 5.50 22.81
N VAL A 627 -2.10 4.79 21.69
CA VAL A 627 -2.05 5.39 20.35
C VAL A 627 -3.35 6.13 20.04
N ARG A 628 -4.50 5.53 20.31
CA ARG A 628 -5.82 6.14 20.08
C ARG A 628 -6.02 7.45 20.85
N GLU A 629 -5.57 7.49 22.08
CA GLU A 629 -5.72 8.63 22.99
C GLU A 629 -4.51 9.58 22.95
N HIS A 630 -3.52 9.29 22.11
CA HIS A 630 -2.29 10.08 21.93
C HIS A 630 -1.54 10.33 23.25
N LEU A 631 -1.33 9.27 24.05
CA LEU A 631 -0.85 9.36 25.43
C LEU A 631 0.67 9.33 25.59
N TYR A 632 1.47 9.41 24.53
CA TYR A 632 2.94 9.52 24.64
C TYR A 632 3.51 10.35 23.49
N VAL A 633 4.80 10.65 23.54
CA VAL A 633 5.52 11.37 22.49
C VAL A 633 6.53 10.42 21.84
N GLU A 634 6.33 10.10 20.56
CA GLU A 634 7.27 9.34 19.74
C GLU A 634 8.28 10.28 19.08
N ARG A 635 9.53 9.83 18.97
CA ARG A 635 10.61 10.60 18.34
C ARG A 635 11.16 9.94 17.07
N ASP A 636 10.94 8.64 16.90
CA ASP A 636 11.48 7.85 15.79
C ASP A 636 10.38 7.48 14.77
N THR A 637 10.54 7.97 13.53
CA THR A 637 9.62 7.66 12.43
C THR A 637 9.58 6.18 12.07
N ARG A 638 10.68 5.43 12.28
CA ARG A 638 10.75 3.97 12.01
C ARG A 638 9.75 3.19 12.84
N CYS A 639 9.53 3.61 14.10
CA CYS A 639 8.52 3.00 14.97
C CYS A 639 7.11 3.20 14.43
N LEU A 640 6.82 4.38 13.84
CA LEU A 640 5.52 4.63 13.21
C LEU A 640 5.29 3.73 11.98
N ASP A 641 6.35 3.43 11.23
CA ASP A 641 6.26 2.53 10.09
C ASP A 641 5.98 1.07 10.53
N GLU A 642 6.50 0.64 11.69
CA GLU A 642 6.15 -0.65 12.30
C GLU A 642 4.68 -0.70 12.75
N TYR A 643 4.12 0.37 13.34
CA TYR A 643 2.69 0.44 13.64
C TYR A 643 1.83 0.21 12.41
N LEU A 644 2.20 0.80 11.27
CA LEU A 644 1.45 0.68 10.02
C LEU A 644 1.54 -0.72 9.38
N THR A 645 2.52 -1.51 9.78
CA THR A 645 2.75 -2.88 9.26
C THR A 645 2.39 -3.97 10.25
N TYR A 646 1.83 -3.62 11.42
CA TYR A 646 1.43 -4.55 12.45
C TYR A 646 -0.02 -5.00 12.29
N GLU A 647 -0.27 -6.31 12.32
CA GLU A 647 -1.59 -6.89 12.05
C GLU A 647 -1.97 -8.00 13.03
N GLN A 648 -3.27 -8.26 13.14
CA GLN A 648 -3.77 -9.48 13.74
C GLN A 648 -3.90 -10.54 12.65
N LYS A 649 -3.15 -11.63 12.79
CA LYS A 649 -3.14 -12.74 11.83
C LYS A 649 -4.43 -13.56 11.91
N PRO A 650 -4.80 -14.35 10.88
CA PRO A 650 -6.01 -15.16 10.88
C PRO A 650 -6.12 -16.17 12.04
N ASN A 651 -4.98 -16.57 12.62
CA ASN A 651 -4.93 -17.44 13.80
C ASN A 651 -5.10 -16.68 15.14
N GLY A 652 -5.40 -15.37 15.09
CA GLY A 652 -5.56 -14.50 16.26
C GLY A 652 -4.25 -13.97 16.86
N ALA A 653 -3.09 -14.39 16.37
CA ALA A 653 -1.80 -13.90 16.85
C ALA A 653 -1.50 -12.49 16.31
N TYR A 654 -0.80 -11.68 17.08
CA TYR A 654 -0.32 -10.37 16.67
C TYR A 654 1.11 -10.43 16.16
N GLY A 655 1.44 -9.65 15.13
CA GLY A 655 2.81 -9.55 14.61
C GLY A 655 2.91 -8.67 13.37
N ALA A 656 4.13 -8.34 12.94
CA ALA A 656 4.38 -7.64 11.70
C ALA A 656 3.96 -8.48 10.48
N ILE A 657 3.63 -7.82 9.36
CA ILE A 657 3.44 -8.49 8.07
C ILE A 657 4.75 -9.16 7.63
N ALA A 658 4.64 -10.19 6.79
CA ALA A 658 5.81 -10.95 6.35
C ALA A 658 6.89 -10.04 5.71
N GLY A 659 8.14 -10.17 6.18
CA GLY A 659 9.28 -9.36 5.75
C GLY A 659 9.37 -7.98 6.39
N LYS A 660 8.59 -7.70 7.43
CA LYS A 660 8.67 -6.50 8.28
C LYS A 660 8.95 -6.91 9.72
N HIS A 661 9.37 -5.95 10.52
CA HIS A 661 9.76 -6.11 11.92
C HIS A 661 8.77 -5.41 12.85
N ASP A 662 8.71 -5.83 14.10
CA ASP A 662 7.91 -5.24 15.18
C ASP A 662 8.74 -4.97 16.47
N ASP A 663 10.06 -4.95 16.35
CA ASP A 663 10.99 -4.83 17.49
C ASP A 663 10.88 -3.46 18.18
N LEU A 664 10.79 -2.37 17.40
CA LEU A 664 10.56 -1.02 17.94
C LEU A 664 9.19 -0.92 18.60
N LEU A 665 8.16 -1.43 17.94
CA LEU A 665 6.79 -1.44 18.44
C LEU A 665 6.71 -2.22 19.75
N MET A 666 7.36 -3.38 19.87
CA MET A 666 7.32 -4.21 21.07
C MET A 666 7.96 -3.52 22.28
N THR A 667 9.08 -2.79 22.08
CA THR A 667 9.65 -1.98 23.18
C THR A 667 8.68 -0.90 23.67
N ARG A 668 7.88 -0.28 22.76
CA ARG A 668 6.83 0.69 23.14
C ARG A 668 5.66 -0.01 23.82
N ALA A 669 5.24 -1.17 23.34
CA ALA A 669 4.15 -1.93 23.95
C ALA A 669 4.45 -2.30 25.40
N ILE A 670 5.61 -2.88 25.66
CA ILE A 670 6.08 -3.24 27.01
C ILE A 670 6.33 -1.97 27.83
N GLY A 671 7.07 -1.02 27.29
CA GLY A 671 7.48 0.20 27.99
C GLY A 671 6.30 1.06 28.43
N LEU A 672 5.34 1.32 27.55
CA LEU A 672 4.17 2.13 27.88
C LEU A 672 3.19 1.39 28.80
N HIS A 673 3.12 0.05 28.72
CA HIS A 673 2.37 -0.74 29.69
C HIS A 673 2.93 -0.56 31.11
N ILE A 674 4.26 -0.58 31.26
CA ILE A 674 4.92 -0.39 32.56
C ILE A 674 4.93 1.09 32.97
N ALA A 675 5.05 2.02 32.01
CA ALA A 675 5.05 3.45 32.28
C ALA A 675 3.80 3.92 33.01
N TYR A 676 2.66 3.33 32.71
CA TYR A 676 1.37 3.63 33.33
C TYR A 676 1.02 2.71 34.51
N ASN A 677 1.94 1.83 34.95
CA ASN A 677 1.71 0.98 36.10
C ASN A 677 1.95 1.75 37.40
N PHE A 678 0.91 1.90 38.24
CA PHE A 678 0.93 2.63 39.50
C PHE A 678 1.99 2.12 40.49
N LYS A 679 2.37 0.84 40.44
CA LYS A 679 3.34 0.25 41.38
C LYS A 679 4.78 0.72 41.14
N VAL A 680 5.07 1.22 39.95
CA VAL A 680 6.41 1.65 39.55
C VAL A 680 6.44 3.10 39.03
N MET A 681 5.49 3.92 39.45
CA MET A 681 5.42 5.34 39.06
C MET A 681 6.68 6.12 39.50
N PRO A 682 7.01 7.22 38.86
CA PRO A 682 8.06 8.13 39.31
C PRO A 682 7.78 8.65 40.70
N LEU A 683 8.78 8.60 41.58
CA LEU A 683 8.68 9.04 42.99
C LEU A 683 9.86 9.94 43.33
N PRO A 684 9.66 11.17 43.86
CA PRO A 684 10.74 11.99 44.36
C PRO A 684 11.35 11.34 45.62
N ILE A 685 12.66 11.25 45.66
CA ILE A 685 13.42 10.77 46.82
C ILE A 685 14.19 11.96 47.43
N VAL A 686 13.91 12.26 48.71
CA VAL A 686 14.71 13.24 49.45
C VAL A 686 16.06 12.59 49.74
N VAL A 687 17.13 13.10 49.14
CA VAL A 687 18.50 12.68 49.46
C VAL A 687 18.91 13.33 50.78
N GLU A 688 18.87 12.58 51.90
CA GLU A 688 19.43 13.05 53.15
C GLU A 688 20.92 13.37 52.94
N ARG A 689 21.29 14.64 53.07
CA ARG A 689 22.71 15.01 53.19
C ARG A 689 23.23 14.40 54.46
N LYS A 690 24.07 13.39 54.40
CA LYS A 690 25.01 13.07 55.45
C LYS A 690 25.98 14.24 55.60
N VAL A 691 25.60 15.24 56.36
CA VAL A 691 26.50 16.29 56.79
C VAL A 691 27.53 15.59 57.67
N SER A 692 28.70 15.30 57.13
CA SER A 692 29.83 14.90 57.94
C SER A 692 30.22 16.12 58.80
N MET A 693 29.66 16.23 59.98
CA MET A 693 30.21 17.13 61.00
C MET A 693 31.61 16.61 61.35
N LYS A 694 32.61 17.11 60.70
CA LYS A 694 33.97 17.08 61.27
C LYS A 694 33.91 17.96 62.51
N PRO A 695 34.22 17.40 63.72
CA PRO A 695 34.31 18.25 64.90
C PRO A 695 35.45 19.24 64.69
N LYS A 696 35.12 20.51 64.44
CA LYS A 696 36.06 21.59 64.54
C LYS A 696 36.13 21.99 66.04
N HIS A 697 37.36 21.97 66.50
CA HIS A 697 37.91 22.50 67.73
C HIS A 697 38.08 21.53 68.91
N LYS A 698 39.33 21.16 69.10
CA LYS A 698 39.89 20.90 70.44
C LYS A 698 39.65 22.14 71.27
N VAL A 699 38.84 22.01 72.33
CA VAL A 699 38.78 22.99 73.40
C VAL A 699 40.08 22.86 74.15
N ASN A 700 40.97 23.86 74.04
CA ASN A 700 42.07 23.99 74.94
C ASN A 700 41.49 24.26 76.32
N LYS A 701 41.84 23.41 77.30
CA LYS A 701 41.64 23.65 78.75
C LYS A 701 42.36 24.98 79.06
N ILE A 702 41.59 25.99 79.40
CA ILE A 702 42.10 27.16 80.10
C ILE A 702 42.05 26.73 81.57
N THR A 703 43.23 26.64 82.15
CA THR A 703 43.51 26.46 83.55
C THR A 703 42.88 27.58 84.35
N GLU A 704 42.26 27.20 85.46
CA GLU A 704 41.79 28.05 86.56
C GLU A 704 42.91 28.99 86.99
N ALA A 705 42.62 30.27 87.12
CA ALA A 705 43.33 31.17 87.99
C ALA A 705 42.33 31.74 88.99
N VAL A 706 42.60 31.44 90.24
CA VAL A 706 41.96 31.88 91.47
C VAL A 706 42.13 33.40 91.59
N ILE A 707 41.11 34.16 91.84
CA ILE A 707 40.78 34.99 93.05
C ILE A 707 39.36 35.47 92.86
#